data_5a3b4987cfa51dfb714eb763f4a82d91
#
_entry.id   5a3b4987cfa51dfb714eb763f4a82d91
#
_cell.length_a   1.000
_cell.length_b   1.000
_cell.length_c   1.000
_cell.angle_alpha   90.00
_cell.angle_beta   90.00
_cell.angle_gamma   90.00
#
_symmetry.space_group_name_H-M   'P 1'
#
loop_
_entity.id
_entity.type
_entity.pdbx_description
1 polymer ?
#
loop_
_entity_poly.entity_id
_entity_poly.type
_entity_poly.pdbx_seq_one_letter_code
_entity_poly.pdbx_strand_id
1 'polypeptide(L)'
;MRRCLALVVIICGALISPAAPQSAAPPSRRNDVVDLMHGVPIHDPYRWLEDQNSPETRAWIKAQNAYSRSILDKLAGRDTIARRLGELMKVDDTQVPLERHGRYFFRRRNADQDLFVIYMREGASGKDELLVDPHPMSANHSVSVDIRGVSPDGSILAYGIRRGGADEMEVHFLDTNTRKPLPDVLPRARYFEVSFLHDHSGLYYSLMGTDSPHVRFHKLGTDPAQDVEVFGKSYGPSNIILAQVTEDGRYLVIHVLYGAAADKTEVFCQDLAGKGPIQPVIRGINARFFAAPGAGHLYVWTNWKAENGRVLDIDLLRPAQDNWREVVPQSGDVIDDFDADGGELIVKYLHNVSSRIRVFQPDGKPAGEINFPTLGTVSGMSGHWQGREVFFGFSSFHVPPTVYRYDLSHASESQWARENVPLDSSKFELEQVFYHSKDGTRVPMFLLHRKGLKLDGANPVLMTAYGGFDISMTPQFSPEAVVWVERGGVFALPNLRGGGEFGEQWHRAGMGEKKQNVFDDFFAAAEWLIQNHYTNPSRLAIEGRSNGGLLMGAAMTQRPELYRAIICGYPLLDMLRYQKFLVARFWIPEYGSADDAAQFKYLYAYSPYQHVEKGRKYPAVLFETGDSDTRVAPLHARKMAALMQWASASGYPILLHYDTTEGHSEGRPVSKQIEDDSDELSFLLWQLGVKP
;
A
#
# COMPACT_ATOMS: atom_id res chain seq x y z
N MET A 1 78.11 33.86 -5.32
CA MET A 1 76.81 34.45 -5.54
C MET A 1 75.79 33.33 -5.68
N ARG A 2 75.07 32.98 -4.56
CA ARG A 2 73.99 31.98 -4.54
C ARG A 2 72.65 32.73 -4.44
N ARG A 3 71.76 32.56 -5.43
CA ARG A 3 70.40 33.10 -5.39
C ARG A 3 69.51 32.09 -4.78
N CYS A 4 68.89 32.42 -3.64
CA CYS A 4 67.76 31.67 -3.06
C CYS A 4 66.51 32.03 -3.81
N LEU A 5 65.80 30.99 -4.35
CA LEU A 5 64.42 31.08 -4.84
C LEU A 5 63.52 30.77 -3.67
N ALA A 6 62.64 31.67 -3.25
CA ALA A 6 61.60 31.46 -2.30
C ALA A 6 60.33 30.97 -3.04
N LEU A 7 59.84 29.77 -2.68
CA LEU A 7 58.61 29.19 -3.18
C LEU A 7 57.45 29.73 -2.33
N VAL A 8 56.58 30.53 -2.90
CA VAL A 8 55.35 30.99 -2.26
C VAL A 8 54.26 29.95 -2.52
N VAL A 9 53.88 29.21 -1.49
CA VAL A 9 52.71 28.30 -1.51
C VAL A 9 51.47 29.14 -1.23
N ILE A 10 50.64 29.35 -2.24
CA ILE A 10 49.31 29.96 -2.08
C ILE A 10 48.35 28.86 -1.63
N ILE A 11 47.98 28.84 -0.34
CA ILE A 11 46.91 28.03 0.20
C ILE A 11 45.58 28.71 -0.15
N CYS A 12 44.89 28.22 -1.20
CA CYS A 12 43.50 28.56 -1.45
C CYS A 12 42.61 27.94 -0.37
N GLY A 13 42.37 28.66 0.71
CA GLY A 13 41.33 28.33 1.67
C GLY A 13 39.96 28.51 1.02
N ALA A 14 39.28 27.43 0.72
CA ALA A 14 37.86 27.46 0.37
C ALA A 14 37.08 28.01 1.56
N LEU A 15 36.64 29.26 1.46
CA LEU A 15 35.69 29.88 2.38
C LEU A 15 34.36 29.12 2.24
N ILE A 16 34.09 28.21 3.17
CA ILE A 16 32.74 27.65 3.39
C ILE A 16 31.91 28.83 3.90
N SER A 17 31.12 29.43 3.02
CA SER A 17 30.12 30.42 3.43
C SER A 17 29.21 29.78 4.47
N PRO A 18 29.00 30.39 5.64
CA PRO A 18 28.01 29.91 6.58
C PRO A 18 26.63 29.93 5.90
N ALA A 19 25.94 28.81 5.89
CA ALA A 19 24.57 28.76 5.46
C ALA A 19 23.76 29.83 6.20
N ALA A 20 22.92 30.59 5.48
CA ALA A 20 22.05 31.56 6.09
C ALA A 20 21.26 30.90 7.22
N PRO A 21 21.03 31.57 8.37
CA PRO A 21 20.29 30.99 9.47
C PRO A 21 18.92 30.54 8.97
N GLN A 22 18.62 29.25 9.07
CA GLN A 22 17.32 28.68 8.77
C GLN A 22 16.29 29.41 9.65
N SER A 23 15.19 29.86 9.08
CA SER A 23 14.08 30.42 9.87
C SER A 23 13.66 29.37 10.90
N ALA A 24 13.45 29.78 12.15
CA ALA A 24 13.02 28.87 13.19
C ALA A 24 11.62 28.32 12.86
N ALA A 25 11.35 27.07 13.21
CA ALA A 25 10.02 26.49 13.06
C ALA A 25 8.99 27.30 13.82
N PRO A 26 7.73 27.42 13.33
CA PRO A 26 6.66 28.12 14.04
C PRO A 26 6.48 27.55 15.44
N PRO A 27 6.32 28.38 16.49
CA PRO A 27 6.12 27.90 17.84
C PRO A 27 4.79 27.16 17.97
N SER A 28 4.79 26.03 18.67
CA SER A 28 3.61 25.24 18.96
C SER A 28 3.27 25.38 20.44
N ARG A 29 2.01 25.74 20.77
CA ARG A 29 1.53 25.83 22.15
C ARG A 29 1.60 24.44 22.81
N ARG A 30 2.08 24.39 24.03
CA ARG A 30 2.11 23.18 24.84
C ARG A 30 1.06 23.27 25.96
N ASN A 31 0.26 22.21 26.09
CA ASN A 31 -0.70 22.06 27.19
C ASN A 31 -0.22 20.95 28.12
N ASP A 32 -0.58 21.10 29.40
CA ASP A 32 -0.31 20.02 30.36
C ASP A 32 -1.53 19.07 30.44
N VAL A 33 -1.73 18.30 29.35
CA VAL A 33 -2.75 17.25 29.31
C VAL A 33 -2.13 15.93 29.71
N VAL A 34 -2.72 15.30 30.73
CA VAL A 34 -2.26 14.01 31.25
C VAL A 34 -3.44 13.05 31.37
N ASP A 35 -3.36 11.91 30.68
CA ASP A 35 -4.28 10.80 30.86
C ASP A 35 -3.69 9.77 31.83
N LEU A 36 -4.49 9.24 32.74
CA LEU A 36 -4.07 8.11 33.58
C LEU A 36 -4.53 6.81 32.91
N MET A 37 -3.60 6.06 32.32
CA MET A 37 -3.87 4.80 31.68
C MET A 37 -3.25 3.64 32.47
N HIS A 38 -4.07 2.74 33.00
CA HIS A 38 -3.64 1.60 33.83
C HIS A 38 -2.67 1.97 34.97
N GLY A 39 -2.87 3.16 35.55
CA GLY A 39 -2.01 3.68 36.64
C GLY A 39 -0.76 4.43 36.15
N VAL A 40 -0.52 4.54 34.85
CA VAL A 40 0.61 5.26 34.25
C VAL A 40 0.14 6.64 33.77
N PRO A 41 0.78 7.75 34.19
CA PRO A 41 0.47 9.08 33.66
C PRO A 41 1.05 9.23 32.24
N ILE A 42 0.20 9.50 31.27
CA ILE A 42 0.55 9.69 29.87
C ILE A 42 0.40 11.17 29.51
N HIS A 43 1.53 11.82 29.28
CA HIS A 43 1.57 13.22 28.87
C HIS A 43 1.30 13.39 27.39
N ASP A 44 0.39 14.34 27.05
CA ASP A 44 0.04 14.67 25.66
C ASP A 44 0.00 16.20 25.47
N PRO A 45 1.15 16.84 25.36
CA PRO A 45 1.26 18.30 25.33
C PRO A 45 0.68 18.94 24.07
N TYR A 46 0.37 18.15 23.05
CA TYR A 46 -0.17 18.62 21.78
C TYR A 46 -1.54 18.01 21.45
N ARG A 47 -2.30 17.60 22.46
CA ARG A 47 -3.66 17.06 22.33
C ARG A 47 -4.57 17.95 21.50
N TRP A 48 -4.42 19.25 21.59
CA TRP A 48 -5.22 20.24 20.86
C TRP A 48 -5.09 20.11 19.33
N LEU A 49 -3.99 19.52 18.81
CA LEU A 49 -3.80 19.23 17.40
C LEU A 49 -4.62 18.02 16.90
N GLU A 50 -5.35 17.32 17.77
CA GLU A 50 -6.27 16.25 17.35
C GLU A 50 -7.51 16.80 16.63
N ASP A 51 -8.02 17.96 17.05
CA ASP A 51 -9.12 18.62 16.35
C ASP A 51 -8.63 19.34 15.09
N GLN A 52 -8.77 18.63 13.95
CA GLN A 52 -8.36 19.12 12.63
C GLN A 52 -9.07 20.41 12.22
N ASN A 53 -10.32 20.61 12.66
CA ASN A 53 -11.19 21.69 12.20
C ASN A 53 -11.14 22.93 13.09
N SER A 54 -10.49 22.86 14.25
CA SER A 54 -10.36 24.03 15.10
C SER A 54 -9.60 25.17 14.40
N PRO A 55 -10.00 26.43 14.56
CA PRO A 55 -9.31 27.57 13.96
C PRO A 55 -7.82 27.63 14.33
N GLU A 56 -7.47 27.23 15.55
CA GLU A 56 -6.09 27.20 16.04
C GLU A 56 -5.25 26.15 15.27
N THR A 57 -5.77 24.94 15.10
CA THR A 57 -5.09 23.88 14.34
C THR A 57 -4.94 24.26 12.87
N ARG A 58 -5.98 24.87 12.26
CA ARG A 58 -5.90 25.35 10.86
C ARG A 58 -4.85 26.45 10.69
N ALA A 59 -4.77 27.39 11.62
CA ALA A 59 -3.74 28.43 11.59
C ALA A 59 -2.34 27.85 11.76
N TRP A 60 -2.17 26.86 12.64
CA TRP A 60 -0.92 26.14 12.84
C TRP A 60 -0.49 25.36 11.60
N ILE A 61 -1.40 24.60 10.95
CA ILE A 61 -1.14 23.90 9.70
C ILE A 61 -0.65 24.88 8.63
N LYS A 62 -1.33 26.00 8.46
CA LYS A 62 -0.92 27.04 7.50
C LYS A 62 0.48 27.56 7.77
N ALA A 63 0.84 27.78 9.02
CA ALA A 63 2.17 28.26 9.41
C ALA A 63 3.25 27.19 9.17
N GLN A 64 2.97 25.91 9.48
CA GLN A 64 3.89 24.80 9.22
C GLN A 64 4.12 24.60 7.73
N ASN A 65 3.06 24.66 6.90
CA ASN A 65 3.20 24.57 5.43
C ASN A 65 4.06 25.74 4.89
N ALA A 66 3.81 26.98 5.34
CA ALA A 66 4.62 28.11 4.92
C ALA A 66 6.09 27.95 5.31
N TYR A 67 6.36 27.43 6.50
CA TYR A 67 7.71 27.11 6.95
C TYR A 67 8.37 26.04 6.08
N SER A 68 7.72 24.89 5.86
CA SER A 68 8.24 23.80 5.05
C SER A 68 8.47 24.23 3.60
N ARG A 69 7.53 24.93 2.97
CA ARG A 69 7.69 25.46 1.61
C ARG A 69 8.84 26.45 1.50
N SER A 70 9.06 27.29 2.53
CA SER A 70 10.17 28.27 2.54
C SER A 70 11.55 27.59 2.43
N ILE A 71 11.63 26.32 2.75
CA ILE A 71 12.83 25.48 2.69
C ILE A 71 12.83 24.63 1.42
N LEU A 72 11.78 23.82 1.22
CA LEU A 72 11.69 22.84 0.13
C LEU A 72 11.74 23.50 -1.25
N ASP A 73 11.06 24.63 -1.44
CA ASP A 73 11.04 25.36 -2.73
C ASP A 73 12.41 25.92 -3.15
N LYS A 74 13.36 26.00 -2.21
CA LYS A 74 14.72 26.51 -2.46
C LYS A 74 15.77 25.41 -2.61
N LEU A 75 15.37 24.14 -2.51
CA LEU A 75 16.32 23.05 -2.60
C LEU A 75 16.92 22.97 -4.02
N ALA A 76 18.22 22.93 -4.06
CA ALA A 76 18.96 22.81 -5.33
C ALA A 76 18.64 21.46 -6.00
N GLY A 77 18.43 21.46 -7.31
CA GLY A 77 18.19 20.26 -8.10
C GLY A 77 16.75 19.73 -8.10
N ARG A 78 15.84 20.32 -7.30
CA ARG A 78 14.43 19.94 -7.25
C ARG A 78 13.79 19.87 -8.65
N ASP A 79 13.97 20.91 -9.47
CA ASP A 79 13.42 20.95 -10.82
C ASP A 79 14.05 19.89 -11.75
N THR A 80 15.29 19.52 -11.52
CA THR A 80 15.97 18.46 -12.29
C THR A 80 15.41 17.09 -11.92
N ILE A 81 15.14 16.87 -10.63
CA ILE A 81 14.49 15.66 -10.12
C ILE A 81 13.06 15.58 -10.66
N ALA A 82 12.29 16.67 -10.56
CA ALA A 82 10.91 16.75 -11.06
C ALA A 82 10.84 16.44 -12.56
N ARG A 83 11.77 16.97 -13.35
CA ARG A 83 11.85 16.68 -14.78
C ARG A 83 12.10 15.19 -15.03
N ARG A 84 13.07 14.58 -14.30
CA ARG A 84 13.40 13.17 -14.48
C ARG A 84 12.25 12.25 -14.03
N LEU A 85 11.61 12.54 -12.91
CA LEU A 85 10.38 11.86 -12.49
C LEU A 85 9.29 11.99 -13.54
N GLY A 86 9.11 13.20 -14.09
CA GLY A 86 8.17 13.45 -15.19
C GLY A 86 8.43 12.57 -16.42
N GLU A 87 9.70 12.39 -16.80
CA GLU A 87 10.08 11.50 -17.90
C GLU A 87 9.75 10.03 -17.61
N LEU A 88 9.86 9.60 -16.35
CA LEU A 88 9.60 8.22 -15.94
C LEU A 88 8.11 7.94 -15.70
N MET A 89 7.33 8.93 -15.25
CA MET A 89 5.95 8.76 -14.79
C MET A 89 4.90 9.25 -15.80
N LYS A 90 5.21 10.27 -16.62
CA LYS A 90 4.30 10.75 -17.67
C LYS A 90 4.47 9.92 -18.94
N VAL A 91 4.08 8.67 -18.85
CA VAL A 91 4.04 7.68 -19.93
C VAL A 91 2.65 7.08 -20.02
N ASP A 92 2.32 6.45 -21.14
CA ASP A 92 1.10 5.69 -21.25
C ASP A 92 1.13 4.51 -20.29
N ASP A 93 0.18 4.50 -19.35
CA ASP A 93 0.04 3.49 -18.31
C ASP A 93 -1.34 2.84 -18.45
N THR A 94 -1.35 1.53 -18.64
CA THR A 94 -2.56 0.73 -18.82
C THR A 94 -2.59 -0.38 -17.77
N GLN A 95 -3.62 -0.38 -16.95
CA GLN A 95 -3.82 -1.38 -15.91
C GLN A 95 -4.36 -2.69 -16.47
N VAL A 96 -4.28 -3.74 -15.65
CA VAL A 96 -4.81 -5.07 -15.97
C VAL A 96 -6.31 -4.97 -16.28
N PRO A 97 -6.78 -5.48 -17.43
CA PRO A 97 -8.19 -5.40 -17.82
C PRO A 97 -9.05 -6.43 -17.08
N LEU A 98 -10.30 -6.08 -16.87
CA LEU A 98 -11.39 -6.98 -16.49
C LEU A 98 -12.14 -7.39 -17.77
N GLU A 99 -12.09 -8.67 -18.12
CA GLU A 99 -12.82 -9.20 -19.29
C GLU A 99 -14.23 -9.63 -18.89
N ARG A 100 -15.23 -9.26 -19.69
CA ARG A 100 -16.62 -9.76 -19.60
C ARG A 100 -17.20 -9.89 -21.00
N HIS A 101 -17.48 -11.10 -21.41
CA HIS A 101 -18.16 -11.44 -22.66
C HIS A 101 -17.54 -10.83 -23.93
N GLY A 102 -16.20 -10.88 -24.01
CA GLY A 102 -15.43 -10.32 -25.11
C GLY A 102 -15.19 -8.82 -25.05
N ARG A 103 -15.57 -8.18 -23.94
CA ARG A 103 -15.30 -6.77 -23.65
C ARG A 103 -14.28 -6.65 -22.55
N TYR A 104 -13.29 -5.80 -22.76
CA TYR A 104 -12.18 -5.58 -21.83
C TYR A 104 -12.31 -4.19 -21.22
N PHE A 105 -12.50 -4.10 -19.93
CA PHE A 105 -12.64 -2.88 -19.15
C PHE A 105 -11.34 -2.61 -18.39
N PHE A 106 -10.76 -1.44 -18.56
CA PHE A 106 -9.49 -1.10 -17.91
C PHE A 106 -9.37 0.39 -17.65
N ARG A 107 -8.52 0.72 -16.72
CA ARG A 107 -8.09 2.10 -16.52
C ARG A 107 -6.81 2.34 -17.31
N ARG A 108 -6.76 3.47 -17.99
CA ARG A 108 -5.58 3.93 -18.73
C ARG A 108 -5.36 5.42 -18.50
N ARG A 109 -4.10 5.80 -18.35
CA ARG A 109 -3.64 7.18 -18.31
C ARG A 109 -2.66 7.39 -19.47
N ASN A 110 -2.98 8.27 -20.39
CA ASN A 110 -2.04 8.65 -21.45
C ASN A 110 -0.97 9.59 -20.89
N ALA A 111 0.17 9.70 -21.57
CA ALA A 111 1.32 10.49 -21.13
C ALA A 111 1.02 11.98 -20.86
N ASP A 112 0.02 12.54 -21.52
CA ASP A 112 -0.47 13.92 -21.38
C ASP A 112 -1.60 14.10 -20.35
N GLN A 113 -2.03 13.02 -19.70
CA GLN A 113 -3.10 13.00 -18.71
C GLN A 113 -2.55 12.92 -17.27
N ASP A 114 -3.26 13.54 -16.35
CA ASP A 114 -2.91 13.49 -14.92
C ASP A 114 -3.60 12.34 -14.17
N LEU A 115 -4.74 11.86 -14.65
CA LEU A 115 -5.60 10.89 -13.98
C LEU A 115 -5.88 9.69 -14.90
N PHE A 116 -6.16 8.56 -14.28
CA PHE A 116 -6.67 7.40 -15.01
C PHE A 116 -8.11 7.63 -15.49
N VAL A 117 -8.35 7.22 -16.72
CA VAL A 117 -9.63 7.24 -17.42
C VAL A 117 -10.10 5.80 -17.60
N ILE A 118 -11.40 5.54 -17.48
CA ILE A 118 -11.97 4.22 -17.72
C ILE A 118 -12.27 4.05 -19.21
N TYR A 119 -11.71 3.00 -19.79
CA TYR A 119 -11.90 2.58 -21.17
C TYR A 119 -12.56 1.21 -21.25
N MET A 120 -13.15 0.93 -22.40
CA MET A 120 -13.58 -0.39 -22.83
C MET A 120 -12.99 -0.69 -24.20
N ARG A 121 -12.71 -1.96 -24.48
CA ARG A 121 -12.31 -2.46 -25.80
C ARG A 121 -13.18 -3.66 -26.14
N GLU A 122 -13.78 -3.68 -27.32
CA GLU A 122 -14.56 -4.81 -27.84
C GLU A 122 -13.63 -5.75 -28.64
N GLY A 123 -13.48 -7.00 -28.19
CA GLY A 123 -12.49 -7.95 -28.71
C GLY A 123 -11.04 -7.55 -28.42
N ALA A 124 -10.12 -8.50 -28.41
CA ALA A 124 -8.71 -8.27 -28.03
C ALA A 124 -7.96 -7.26 -28.94
N SER A 125 -8.39 -7.09 -30.18
CA SER A 125 -7.82 -6.16 -31.17
C SER A 125 -8.69 -4.95 -31.49
N GLY A 126 -9.76 -4.75 -30.75
CA GLY A 126 -10.68 -3.62 -30.92
C GLY A 126 -10.05 -2.26 -30.59
N LYS A 127 -10.78 -1.20 -30.82
CA LYS A 127 -10.36 0.15 -30.44
C LYS A 127 -10.73 0.41 -28.98
N ASP A 128 -9.89 1.20 -28.31
CA ASP A 128 -10.18 1.69 -26.97
C ASP A 128 -11.25 2.78 -27.06
N GLU A 129 -12.34 2.58 -26.37
CA GLU A 129 -13.46 3.51 -26.28
C GLU A 129 -13.53 4.09 -24.87
N LEU A 130 -13.56 5.41 -24.78
CA LEU A 130 -13.66 6.13 -23.52
C LEU A 130 -15.04 5.92 -22.91
N LEU A 131 -15.09 5.51 -21.63
CA LEU A 131 -16.33 5.39 -20.87
C LEU A 131 -16.47 6.51 -19.83
N VAL A 132 -15.47 6.74 -18.97
CA VAL A 132 -15.55 7.73 -17.90
C VAL A 132 -14.22 8.49 -17.80
N ASP A 133 -14.28 9.82 -18.00
CA ASP A 133 -13.15 10.73 -17.85
C ASP A 133 -13.33 11.58 -16.58
N PRO A 134 -12.44 11.48 -15.56
CA PRO A 134 -12.52 12.29 -14.36
C PRO A 134 -11.99 13.72 -14.52
N HIS A 135 -11.20 14.04 -15.55
CA HIS A 135 -10.56 15.36 -15.69
C HIS A 135 -11.53 16.53 -15.64
N PRO A 136 -12.72 16.48 -16.29
CA PRO A 136 -13.70 17.57 -16.19
C PRO A 136 -14.42 17.67 -14.84
N MET A 137 -14.28 16.65 -13.96
CA MET A 137 -15.03 16.58 -12.69
C MET A 137 -14.48 17.53 -11.61
N SER A 138 -13.22 17.96 -11.73
CA SER A 138 -12.62 18.95 -10.83
C SER A 138 -11.49 19.71 -11.50
N ALA A 139 -11.40 21.02 -11.25
CA ALA A 139 -10.38 21.87 -11.87
C ALA A 139 -8.95 21.59 -11.40
N ASN A 140 -8.79 21.03 -10.21
CA ASN A 140 -7.50 20.66 -9.61
C ASN A 140 -7.21 19.16 -9.72
N HIS A 141 -7.97 18.41 -10.53
CA HIS A 141 -7.85 16.96 -10.72
C HIS A 141 -7.92 16.13 -9.42
N SER A 142 -8.57 16.65 -8.37
CA SER A 142 -8.72 15.95 -7.09
C SER A 142 -9.81 14.88 -7.08
N VAL A 143 -10.49 14.65 -8.21
CA VAL A 143 -11.50 13.59 -8.38
C VAL A 143 -10.95 12.49 -9.24
N SER A 144 -11.02 11.26 -8.75
CA SER A 144 -10.60 10.06 -9.48
C SER A 144 -11.75 9.07 -9.65
N VAL A 145 -11.59 8.14 -10.59
CA VAL A 145 -12.57 7.08 -10.89
C VAL A 145 -11.95 5.70 -10.84
N ASP A 146 -12.71 4.74 -10.31
CA ASP A 146 -12.31 3.34 -10.20
C ASP A 146 -13.38 2.42 -10.77
N ILE A 147 -13.00 1.31 -11.42
CA ILE A 147 -13.92 0.23 -11.78
C ILE A 147 -14.31 -0.50 -10.49
N ARG A 148 -15.62 -0.59 -10.20
CA ARG A 148 -16.14 -1.28 -9.01
C ARG A 148 -16.79 -2.61 -9.36
N GLY A 149 -17.20 -2.79 -10.59
CA GLY A 149 -17.76 -4.02 -11.10
C GLY A 149 -18.29 -3.84 -12.51
N VAL A 150 -18.45 -4.95 -13.21
CA VAL A 150 -19.06 -5.01 -14.54
C VAL A 150 -20.09 -6.12 -14.52
N SER A 151 -21.26 -5.89 -15.10
CA SER A 151 -22.28 -6.94 -15.24
C SER A 151 -21.73 -8.14 -16.03
N PRO A 152 -22.20 -9.36 -15.79
CA PRO A 152 -21.67 -10.58 -16.42
C PRO A 152 -21.61 -10.52 -17.96
N ASP A 153 -22.57 -9.83 -18.60
CA ASP A 153 -22.63 -9.65 -20.05
C ASP A 153 -21.87 -8.41 -20.56
N GLY A 154 -21.23 -7.67 -19.65
CA GLY A 154 -20.50 -6.45 -19.98
C GLY A 154 -21.36 -5.23 -20.34
N SER A 155 -22.68 -5.28 -20.13
CA SER A 155 -23.58 -4.18 -20.54
C SER A 155 -23.68 -3.03 -19.52
N ILE A 156 -23.34 -3.27 -18.25
CA ILE A 156 -23.39 -2.26 -17.20
C ILE A 156 -22.02 -2.19 -16.49
N LEU A 157 -21.46 -0.99 -16.41
CA LEU A 157 -20.29 -0.66 -15.62
C LEU A 157 -20.72 0.03 -14.31
N ALA A 158 -20.31 -0.51 -13.16
CA ALA A 158 -20.31 0.21 -11.89
C ALA A 158 -18.95 0.85 -11.66
N TYR A 159 -18.90 2.17 -11.40
CA TYR A 159 -17.66 2.89 -11.16
C TYR A 159 -17.78 3.80 -9.96
N GLY A 160 -16.71 3.85 -9.18
CA GLY A 160 -16.59 4.73 -8.01
C GLY A 160 -16.07 6.10 -8.39
N ILE A 161 -16.65 7.16 -7.82
CA ILE A 161 -16.12 8.53 -7.88
C ILE A 161 -15.56 8.86 -6.49
N ARG A 162 -14.25 9.06 -6.43
CA ARG A 162 -13.51 9.40 -5.21
C ARG A 162 -13.04 10.84 -5.25
N ARG A 163 -13.07 11.53 -4.10
CA ARG A 163 -12.67 12.93 -3.97
C ARG A 163 -11.53 13.07 -2.97
N GLY A 164 -10.47 13.78 -3.38
CA GLY A 164 -9.33 14.11 -2.51
C GLY A 164 -8.60 12.90 -1.92
N GLY A 165 -8.58 11.74 -2.58
CA GLY A 165 -7.91 10.54 -2.07
C GLY A 165 -8.54 9.95 -0.79
N ALA A 166 -9.80 10.30 -0.44
CA ALA A 166 -10.55 9.66 0.62
C ALA A 166 -10.88 8.20 0.24
N ASP A 167 -11.04 7.32 1.24
CA ASP A 167 -11.45 5.93 0.96
C ASP A 167 -12.93 5.80 0.57
N GLU A 168 -13.76 6.77 0.99
CA GLU A 168 -15.18 6.82 0.67
C GLU A 168 -15.40 7.32 -0.76
N MET A 169 -16.35 6.70 -1.45
CA MET A 169 -16.74 7.04 -2.82
C MET A 169 -18.26 6.98 -3.00
N GLU A 170 -18.77 7.62 -4.04
CA GLU A 170 -20.07 7.36 -4.62
C GLU A 170 -19.92 6.30 -5.70
N VAL A 171 -20.89 5.37 -5.84
CA VAL A 171 -20.88 4.40 -6.94
C VAL A 171 -21.95 4.77 -7.94
N HIS A 172 -21.52 4.98 -9.16
CA HIS A 172 -22.35 5.34 -10.32
C HIS A 172 -22.40 4.17 -11.31
N PHE A 173 -23.39 4.18 -12.17
CA PHE A 173 -23.61 3.13 -13.17
C PHE A 173 -23.68 3.71 -14.57
N LEU A 174 -23.14 3.00 -15.54
CA LEU A 174 -23.12 3.40 -16.94
C LEU A 174 -23.55 2.21 -17.83
N ASP A 175 -24.52 2.44 -18.71
CA ASP A 175 -24.84 1.52 -19.79
C ASP A 175 -23.74 1.57 -20.85
N THR A 176 -23.00 0.49 -21.01
CA THR A 176 -21.83 0.42 -21.88
C THR A 176 -22.20 0.36 -23.37
N ASN A 177 -23.42 -0.05 -23.72
CA ASN A 177 -23.90 -0.08 -25.11
C ASN A 177 -24.27 1.32 -25.60
N THR A 178 -24.99 2.09 -24.79
CA THR A 178 -25.46 3.42 -25.12
C THR A 178 -24.50 4.54 -24.69
N ARG A 179 -23.51 4.24 -23.84
CA ARG A 179 -22.57 5.22 -23.23
C ARG A 179 -23.27 6.24 -22.35
N LYS A 180 -24.45 5.92 -21.80
CA LYS A 180 -25.22 6.83 -20.97
C LYS A 180 -25.18 6.42 -19.52
N PRO A 181 -25.09 7.38 -18.60
CA PRO A 181 -25.23 7.08 -17.18
C PRO A 181 -26.64 6.56 -16.89
N LEU A 182 -26.72 5.58 -16.00
CA LEU A 182 -27.97 5.15 -15.38
C LEU A 182 -28.33 6.11 -14.23
N PRO A 183 -29.60 6.21 -13.85
CA PRO A 183 -30.05 7.12 -12.79
C PRO A 183 -29.60 6.73 -11.39
N ASP A 184 -29.25 5.46 -11.20
CA ASP A 184 -28.89 4.89 -9.91
C ASP A 184 -27.54 5.45 -9.43
N VAL A 185 -27.46 5.82 -8.14
CA VAL A 185 -26.22 6.27 -7.48
C VAL A 185 -26.22 5.76 -6.05
N LEU A 186 -25.30 4.86 -5.72
CA LEU A 186 -25.10 4.47 -4.33
C LEU A 186 -24.39 5.64 -3.59
N PRO A 187 -24.90 6.05 -2.41
CA PRO A 187 -24.43 7.23 -1.70
C PRO A 187 -22.98 7.07 -1.23
N ARG A 188 -22.31 8.18 -0.95
CA ARG A 188 -20.93 8.19 -0.48
C ARG A 188 -20.74 7.30 0.75
N ALA A 189 -19.93 6.25 0.59
CA ALA A 189 -19.57 5.32 1.65
C ALA A 189 -18.22 4.62 1.32
N ARG A 190 -17.69 3.86 2.27
CA ARG A 190 -16.58 2.95 2.02
C ARG A 190 -17.15 1.62 1.59
N TYR A 191 -17.14 1.39 0.27
CA TYR A 191 -17.57 0.13 -0.33
C TYR A 191 -16.42 -0.87 -0.41
N PHE A 192 -16.73 -2.15 -0.13
CA PHE A 192 -15.79 -3.24 -0.31
C PHE A 192 -16.04 -3.97 -1.64
N GLU A 193 -17.30 -4.40 -1.89
CA GLU A 193 -17.66 -5.14 -3.10
C GLU A 193 -18.94 -4.59 -3.74
N VAL A 194 -19.04 -4.74 -5.07
CA VAL A 194 -20.24 -4.50 -5.87
C VAL A 194 -20.38 -5.66 -6.87
N SER A 195 -21.46 -6.44 -6.80
CA SER A 195 -21.63 -7.66 -7.59
C SER A 195 -23.03 -7.76 -8.18
N PHE A 196 -23.12 -7.81 -9.51
CA PHE A 196 -24.39 -7.82 -10.26
C PHE A 196 -25.06 -9.20 -10.27
N LEU A 197 -26.40 -9.21 -10.33
CA LEU A 197 -27.17 -10.36 -10.76
C LEU A 197 -27.11 -10.52 -12.28
N HIS A 198 -27.22 -11.78 -12.75
CA HIS A 198 -27.19 -12.10 -14.17
C HIS A 198 -28.37 -11.56 -14.97
N ASP A 199 -29.53 -11.43 -14.34
CA ASP A 199 -30.76 -10.93 -14.98
C ASP A 199 -30.87 -9.40 -14.98
N HIS A 200 -29.83 -8.70 -14.54
CA HIS A 200 -29.76 -7.25 -14.39
C HIS A 200 -30.87 -6.63 -13.51
N SER A 201 -31.58 -7.45 -12.72
CA SER A 201 -32.61 -6.93 -11.82
C SER A 201 -32.06 -6.13 -10.66
N GLY A 202 -30.75 -6.31 -10.32
CA GLY A 202 -30.10 -5.62 -9.23
C GLY A 202 -28.67 -6.10 -9.00
N LEU A 203 -28.13 -5.70 -7.87
CA LEU A 203 -26.78 -6.03 -7.42
C LEU A 203 -26.71 -6.16 -5.90
N TYR A 204 -25.77 -6.94 -5.43
CA TYR A 204 -25.35 -6.92 -4.03
C TYR A 204 -24.14 -5.98 -3.87
N TYR A 205 -24.10 -5.27 -2.75
CA TYR A 205 -22.94 -4.49 -2.38
C TYR A 205 -22.66 -4.58 -0.90
N SER A 206 -21.40 -4.50 -0.53
CA SER A 206 -20.97 -4.48 0.87
C SER A 206 -20.28 -3.17 1.20
N LEU A 207 -20.55 -2.65 2.39
CA LEU A 207 -19.99 -1.39 2.86
C LEU A 207 -19.72 -1.40 4.37
N MET A 208 -18.85 -0.48 4.78
CA MET A 208 -18.59 -0.20 6.18
C MET A 208 -19.72 0.64 6.77
N GLY A 209 -20.31 0.16 7.85
CA GLY A 209 -21.24 0.94 8.66
C GLY A 209 -20.59 1.51 9.93
N THR A 210 -21.33 2.31 10.67
CA THR A 210 -20.90 2.88 11.96
C THR A 210 -20.96 1.87 13.10
N ASP A 211 -21.96 1.01 13.07
CA ASP A 211 -22.32 0.01 14.09
C ASP A 211 -22.02 -1.43 13.67
N SER A 212 -22.16 -1.72 12.38
CA SER A 212 -21.87 -3.03 11.77
C SER A 212 -21.51 -2.87 10.30
N PRO A 213 -20.80 -3.84 9.69
CA PRO A 213 -20.69 -3.92 8.24
C PRO A 213 -22.02 -4.37 7.66
N HIS A 214 -22.33 -3.96 6.43
CA HIS A 214 -23.60 -4.26 5.79
C HIS A 214 -23.37 -4.92 4.42
N VAL A 215 -24.17 -5.94 4.12
CA VAL A 215 -24.42 -6.38 2.74
C VAL A 215 -25.86 -6.00 2.40
N ARG A 216 -26.04 -5.26 1.33
CA ARG A 216 -27.33 -4.78 0.86
C ARG A 216 -27.60 -5.25 -0.56
N PHE A 217 -28.89 -5.36 -0.88
CA PHE A 217 -29.37 -5.61 -2.24
C PHE A 217 -29.99 -4.33 -2.78
N HIS A 218 -29.45 -3.85 -3.88
CA HIS A 218 -29.99 -2.74 -4.66
C HIS A 218 -30.73 -3.26 -5.90
N LYS A 219 -31.99 -2.88 -6.05
CA LYS A 219 -32.75 -3.14 -7.27
C LYS A 219 -32.52 -1.98 -8.26
N LEU A 220 -31.97 -2.28 -9.42
CA LEU A 220 -31.71 -1.24 -10.44
C LEU A 220 -32.98 -0.48 -10.80
N GLY A 221 -32.86 0.84 -10.95
CA GLY A 221 -33.98 1.74 -11.21
C GLY A 221 -34.77 2.16 -9.96
N THR A 222 -34.28 1.88 -8.75
CA THR A 222 -34.94 2.31 -7.50
C THR A 222 -34.05 3.22 -6.67
N ASP A 223 -34.64 3.92 -5.69
CA ASP A 223 -33.89 4.74 -4.74
C ASP A 223 -33.06 3.84 -3.76
N PRO A 224 -31.76 4.01 -3.64
CA PRO A 224 -30.91 3.26 -2.70
C PRO A 224 -31.34 3.39 -1.23
N ALA A 225 -32.11 4.40 -0.86
CA ALA A 225 -32.71 4.48 0.49
C ALA A 225 -33.69 3.33 0.79
N GLN A 226 -34.18 2.63 -0.24
CA GLN A 226 -35.07 1.50 -0.15
C GLN A 226 -34.33 0.15 -0.15
N ASP A 227 -32.99 0.16 -0.24
CA ASP A 227 -32.19 -1.06 -0.32
C ASP A 227 -32.34 -1.93 0.92
N VAL A 228 -32.49 -3.21 0.67
CA VAL A 228 -32.70 -4.19 1.73
C VAL A 228 -31.37 -4.71 2.25
N GLU A 229 -31.18 -4.63 3.56
CA GLU A 229 -30.05 -5.28 4.21
C GLU A 229 -30.28 -6.81 4.27
N VAL A 230 -29.34 -7.56 3.73
CA VAL A 230 -29.42 -9.03 3.63
C VAL A 230 -28.48 -9.74 4.61
N PHE A 231 -27.40 -9.08 5.03
CA PHE A 231 -26.42 -9.67 5.94
C PHE A 231 -25.60 -8.59 6.65
N GLY A 232 -25.03 -8.90 7.84
CA GLY A 232 -24.07 -8.05 8.54
C GLY A 232 -24.44 -7.68 9.97
N LYS A 233 -25.72 -7.54 10.30
CA LYS A 233 -26.22 -7.06 11.63
C LYS A 233 -25.65 -7.77 12.85
N SER A 234 -25.27 -9.03 12.73
CA SER A 234 -24.74 -9.83 13.85
C SER A 234 -23.24 -9.62 14.09
N TYR A 235 -22.58 -8.83 13.25
CA TYR A 235 -21.14 -8.56 13.31
C TYR A 235 -20.85 -7.18 13.86
N GLY A 236 -19.76 -7.05 14.58
CA GLY A 236 -19.33 -5.77 15.15
C GLY A 236 -18.68 -4.84 14.11
N PRO A 237 -18.52 -3.55 14.46
CA PRO A 237 -18.00 -2.53 13.55
C PRO A 237 -16.52 -2.72 13.14
N SER A 238 -15.81 -3.68 13.76
CA SER A 238 -14.43 -4.02 13.40
C SER A 238 -14.35 -5.13 12.35
N ASN A 239 -15.49 -5.71 11.93
CA ASN A 239 -15.52 -6.72 10.88
C ASN A 239 -15.61 -6.07 9.49
N ILE A 240 -15.04 -6.77 8.50
CA ILE A 240 -15.14 -6.42 7.08
C ILE A 240 -15.91 -7.53 6.40
N ILE A 241 -16.86 -7.20 5.53
CA ILE A 241 -17.64 -8.18 4.77
C ILE A 241 -17.42 -7.95 3.27
N LEU A 242 -17.09 -9.03 2.56
CA LEU A 242 -17.04 -9.07 1.09
C LEU A 242 -18.19 -9.94 0.63
N ALA A 243 -18.90 -9.55 -0.43
CA ALA A 243 -20.05 -10.29 -0.93
C ALA A 243 -20.06 -10.28 -2.47
N GLN A 244 -19.98 -11.48 -3.07
CA GLN A 244 -19.94 -11.65 -4.53
C GLN A 244 -20.93 -12.69 -5.00
N VAL A 245 -21.56 -12.44 -6.14
CA VAL A 245 -22.37 -13.42 -6.87
C VAL A 245 -21.45 -14.28 -7.72
N THR A 246 -21.63 -15.60 -7.72
CA THR A 246 -20.85 -16.48 -8.60
C THR A 246 -21.14 -16.20 -10.06
N GLU A 247 -20.18 -16.49 -10.94
CA GLU A 247 -20.27 -16.20 -12.37
C GLU A 247 -21.48 -16.88 -13.04
N ASP A 248 -21.93 -18.02 -12.56
CA ASP A 248 -23.16 -18.68 -13.02
C ASP A 248 -24.46 -18.06 -12.45
N GLY A 249 -24.35 -17.03 -11.63
CA GLY A 249 -25.47 -16.33 -10.98
C GLY A 249 -26.20 -17.15 -9.91
N ARG A 250 -25.71 -18.34 -9.57
CA ARG A 250 -26.43 -19.26 -8.71
C ARG A 250 -26.27 -18.96 -7.23
N TYR A 251 -25.06 -18.58 -6.81
CA TYR A 251 -24.75 -18.41 -5.39
C TYR A 251 -24.29 -16.99 -5.07
N LEU A 252 -24.69 -16.51 -3.89
CA LEU A 252 -24.07 -15.37 -3.22
C LEU A 252 -23.07 -15.91 -2.20
N VAL A 253 -21.79 -15.61 -2.36
CA VAL A 253 -20.70 -15.97 -1.45
C VAL A 253 -20.34 -14.77 -0.60
N ILE A 254 -20.29 -14.95 0.72
CA ILE A 254 -20.02 -13.88 1.67
C ILE A 254 -18.81 -14.28 2.54
N HIS A 255 -17.80 -13.43 2.58
CA HIS A 255 -16.66 -13.56 3.49
C HIS A 255 -16.80 -12.55 4.62
N VAL A 256 -16.56 -12.98 5.85
CA VAL A 256 -16.49 -12.11 7.03
C VAL A 256 -15.08 -12.16 7.60
N LEU A 257 -14.37 -11.04 7.53
CA LEU A 257 -13.02 -10.86 8.04
C LEU A 257 -13.09 -10.22 9.44
N TYR A 258 -12.31 -10.73 10.37
CA TYR A 258 -12.22 -10.22 11.74
C TYR A 258 -11.12 -9.17 11.89
N GLY A 259 -11.23 -8.05 11.16
CA GLY A 259 -10.28 -6.95 11.07
C GLY A 259 -9.47 -6.96 9.76
N ALA A 260 -8.62 -5.98 9.56
CA ALA A 260 -7.83 -5.83 8.34
C ALA A 260 -6.66 -6.83 8.25
N ALA A 261 -6.05 -7.17 9.40
CA ALA A 261 -5.04 -8.24 9.50
C ALA A 261 -5.67 -9.46 10.18
N ALA A 262 -6.85 -9.87 9.71
CA ALA A 262 -7.61 -10.91 10.34
C ALA A 262 -6.88 -12.25 10.29
N ASP A 263 -6.65 -12.85 11.42
CA ASP A 263 -6.20 -14.25 11.55
C ASP A 263 -7.37 -15.25 11.50
N LYS A 264 -8.59 -14.72 11.35
CA LYS A 264 -9.84 -15.50 11.21
C LYS A 264 -10.76 -14.90 10.16
N THR A 265 -11.32 -15.79 9.31
CA THR A 265 -12.44 -15.47 8.41
C THR A 265 -13.55 -16.50 8.52
N GLU A 266 -14.77 -16.13 8.15
CA GLU A 266 -15.90 -17.03 7.97
C GLU A 266 -16.42 -16.89 6.55
N VAL A 267 -16.93 -17.99 5.97
CA VAL A 267 -17.50 -18.02 4.62
C VAL A 267 -18.93 -18.53 4.68
N PHE A 268 -19.83 -17.78 4.08
CA PHE A 268 -21.25 -18.11 3.97
C PHE A 268 -21.64 -18.20 2.49
N CYS A 269 -22.70 -18.95 2.22
CA CYS A 269 -23.23 -19.10 0.88
C CYS A 269 -24.75 -19.08 0.90
N GLN A 270 -25.37 -18.48 -0.12
CA GLN A 270 -26.81 -18.55 -0.37
C GLN A 270 -27.08 -19.07 -1.78
N ASP A 271 -27.89 -20.08 -1.94
CA ASP A 271 -28.43 -20.50 -3.24
C ASP A 271 -29.52 -19.52 -3.67
N LEU A 272 -29.23 -18.64 -4.61
CA LEU A 272 -30.12 -17.60 -5.11
C LEU A 272 -31.24 -18.20 -5.96
N ALA A 273 -30.98 -19.28 -6.71
CA ALA A 273 -31.97 -19.97 -7.53
C ALA A 273 -33.00 -20.68 -6.67
N GLY A 274 -32.53 -21.33 -5.60
CA GLY A 274 -33.42 -22.03 -4.63
C GLY A 274 -34.09 -21.12 -3.61
N LYS A 275 -33.75 -19.82 -3.60
CA LYS A 275 -34.20 -18.84 -2.59
C LYS A 275 -34.01 -19.31 -1.15
N GLY A 276 -32.94 -20.07 -0.93
CA GLY A 276 -32.58 -20.60 0.39
C GLY A 276 -32.06 -19.49 1.33
N PRO A 277 -31.99 -19.78 2.65
CA PRO A 277 -31.32 -18.85 3.57
C PRO A 277 -29.82 -18.84 3.36
N ILE A 278 -29.15 -17.77 3.83
CA ILE A 278 -27.71 -17.73 3.92
C ILE A 278 -27.23 -18.77 4.94
N GLN A 279 -26.34 -19.68 4.53
CA GLN A 279 -25.82 -20.77 5.34
C GLN A 279 -24.29 -20.64 5.53
N PRO A 280 -23.76 -20.99 6.69
CA PRO A 280 -22.31 -21.07 6.88
C PRO A 280 -21.73 -22.27 6.11
N VAL A 281 -20.71 -22.03 5.31
CA VAL A 281 -19.83 -23.05 4.70
C VAL A 281 -18.61 -23.27 5.58
N ILE A 282 -18.01 -22.18 6.04
CA ILE A 282 -16.85 -22.21 6.95
C ILE A 282 -17.15 -21.30 8.12
N ARG A 283 -17.16 -21.84 9.33
CA ARG A 283 -17.41 -21.08 10.55
C ARG A 283 -16.75 -21.72 11.76
N GLY A 284 -16.29 -20.88 12.70
CA GLY A 284 -15.75 -21.35 13.99
C GLY A 284 -14.32 -21.91 13.92
N ILE A 285 -13.63 -21.80 12.79
CA ILE A 285 -12.24 -22.19 12.63
C ILE A 285 -11.37 -20.92 12.75
N ASN A 286 -10.33 -20.99 13.58
CA ASN A 286 -9.40 -19.88 13.77
C ASN A 286 -8.29 -19.93 12.70
N ALA A 287 -8.64 -19.53 11.48
CA ALA A 287 -7.77 -19.46 10.32
C ALA A 287 -8.41 -18.56 9.25
N ARG A 288 -7.61 -18.17 8.27
CA ARG A 288 -8.07 -17.40 7.10
C ARG A 288 -8.54 -18.34 6.00
N PHE A 289 -9.63 -17.95 5.35
CA PHE A 289 -10.24 -18.66 4.23
C PHE A 289 -10.72 -17.64 3.20
N PHE A 290 -10.21 -17.71 1.98
CA PHE A 290 -10.65 -16.90 0.85
C PHE A 290 -11.07 -17.82 -0.29
N ALA A 291 -12.29 -17.68 -0.76
CA ALA A 291 -12.90 -18.57 -1.73
C ALA A 291 -12.94 -17.89 -3.12
N ALA A 292 -12.48 -18.62 -4.14
CA ALA A 292 -12.73 -18.36 -5.55
C ALA A 292 -13.79 -19.37 -6.05
N PRO A 293 -14.97 -18.92 -6.50
CA PRO A 293 -16.03 -19.84 -6.95
C PRO A 293 -15.78 -20.35 -8.36
N GLY A 294 -16.13 -21.64 -8.61
CA GLY A 294 -16.06 -22.26 -9.93
C GLY A 294 -16.97 -23.48 -10.06
N ALA A 295 -17.92 -23.48 -11.02
CA ALA A 295 -18.79 -24.60 -11.39
C ALA A 295 -19.49 -25.32 -10.22
N GLY A 296 -20.04 -24.57 -9.25
CA GLY A 296 -20.72 -25.13 -8.08
C GLY A 296 -19.78 -25.59 -6.95
N HIS A 297 -18.49 -25.28 -7.07
CA HIS A 297 -17.46 -25.47 -6.05
C HIS A 297 -16.95 -24.12 -5.52
N LEU A 298 -16.40 -24.14 -4.31
CA LEU A 298 -15.54 -23.08 -3.80
C LEU A 298 -14.12 -23.66 -3.71
N TYR A 299 -13.19 -23.08 -4.48
CA TYR A 299 -11.78 -23.29 -4.28
C TYR A 299 -11.33 -22.31 -3.22
N VAL A 300 -10.76 -22.81 -2.11
CA VAL A 300 -10.56 -21.98 -0.92
C VAL A 300 -9.11 -22.00 -0.53
N TRP A 301 -8.44 -20.86 -0.69
CA TRP A 301 -7.14 -20.64 -0.06
C TRP A 301 -7.29 -20.56 1.46
N THR A 302 -6.40 -21.20 2.18
CA THR A 302 -6.39 -21.16 3.64
C THR A 302 -5.00 -21.39 4.23
N ASN A 303 -4.71 -20.70 5.34
CA ASN A 303 -3.58 -21.02 6.23
C ASN A 303 -3.93 -22.07 7.30
N TRP A 304 -5.15 -22.62 7.28
CA TRP A 304 -5.56 -23.67 8.21
C TRP A 304 -4.72 -24.92 8.04
N LYS A 305 -3.91 -25.26 9.08
CA LYS A 305 -2.94 -26.36 9.07
C LYS A 305 -1.91 -26.28 7.90
N ALA A 306 -1.63 -25.08 7.40
CA ALA A 306 -0.77 -24.84 6.27
C ALA A 306 -0.23 -23.39 6.32
N GLU A 307 0.88 -23.17 6.98
CA GLU A 307 1.41 -21.82 7.25
C GLU A 307 1.77 -21.03 5.99
N ASN A 308 2.19 -21.72 4.91
CA ASN A 308 2.46 -21.14 3.59
C ASN A 308 1.22 -21.14 2.67
N GLY A 309 0.06 -21.52 3.19
CA GLY A 309 -1.17 -21.64 2.43
C GLY A 309 -1.32 -22.96 1.68
N ARG A 310 -2.57 -23.32 1.43
CA ARG A 310 -3.02 -24.42 0.56
C ARG A 310 -4.36 -24.08 -0.04
N VAL A 311 -4.80 -24.80 -1.08
CA VAL A 311 -6.14 -24.65 -1.67
C VAL A 311 -6.95 -25.90 -1.42
N LEU A 312 -8.16 -25.70 -0.91
CA LEU A 312 -9.18 -26.74 -0.70
C LEU A 312 -10.27 -26.61 -1.75
N ASP A 313 -10.86 -27.72 -2.16
CA ASP A 313 -12.07 -27.79 -2.97
C ASP A 313 -13.26 -28.15 -2.06
N ILE A 314 -14.31 -27.32 -2.09
CA ILE A 314 -15.55 -27.49 -1.34
C ILE A 314 -16.73 -27.55 -2.33
N ASP A 315 -17.33 -28.74 -2.46
CA ASP A 315 -18.56 -28.93 -3.24
C ASP A 315 -19.75 -28.30 -2.50
N LEU A 316 -20.38 -27.29 -3.08
CA LEU A 316 -21.51 -26.57 -2.47
C LEU A 316 -22.78 -27.43 -2.29
N LEU A 317 -22.86 -28.57 -2.97
CA LEU A 317 -23.93 -29.54 -2.70
C LEU A 317 -23.65 -30.40 -1.45
N ARG A 318 -22.41 -30.50 -1.01
CA ARG A 318 -21.93 -31.27 0.14
C ARG A 318 -20.89 -30.49 0.95
N PRO A 319 -21.25 -29.31 1.49
CA PRO A 319 -20.26 -28.37 2.05
C PRO A 319 -19.69 -28.79 3.41
N ALA A 320 -20.13 -29.91 3.98
CA ALA A 320 -19.61 -30.39 5.26
C ALA A 320 -18.09 -30.63 5.21
N GLN A 321 -17.40 -30.28 6.30
CA GLN A 321 -15.92 -30.28 6.40
C GLN A 321 -15.30 -31.65 6.04
N ASP A 322 -15.97 -32.74 6.34
CA ASP A 322 -15.51 -34.12 6.03
C ASP A 322 -15.43 -34.39 4.51
N ASN A 323 -16.06 -33.56 3.68
CA ASN A 323 -16.03 -33.65 2.21
C ASN A 323 -14.99 -32.73 1.57
N TRP A 324 -14.32 -31.88 2.33
CA TRP A 324 -13.30 -30.95 1.78
C TRP A 324 -12.11 -31.73 1.24
N ARG A 325 -11.63 -31.37 0.08
CA ARG A 325 -10.48 -32.00 -0.56
C ARG A 325 -9.34 -31.00 -0.71
N GLU A 326 -8.13 -31.38 -0.35
CA GLU A 326 -6.95 -30.59 -0.68
C GLU A 326 -6.60 -30.80 -2.16
N VAL A 327 -6.58 -29.71 -2.94
CA VAL A 327 -6.24 -29.74 -4.38
C VAL A 327 -4.90 -29.10 -4.66
N VAL A 328 -4.50 -28.07 -3.91
CA VAL A 328 -3.13 -27.54 -3.96
C VAL A 328 -2.54 -27.64 -2.56
N PRO A 329 -1.60 -28.55 -2.32
CA PRO A 329 -0.98 -28.71 -1.02
C PRO A 329 0.00 -27.56 -0.70
N GLN A 330 0.24 -27.35 0.61
CA GLN A 330 1.31 -26.47 1.05
C GLN A 330 2.65 -26.87 0.46
N SER A 331 3.46 -25.87 0.09
CA SER A 331 4.83 -26.04 -0.41
C SER A 331 5.84 -25.25 0.44
N GLY A 332 7.11 -25.27 0.04
CA GLY A 332 8.13 -24.38 0.61
C GLY A 332 7.95 -22.93 0.19
N ASP A 333 7.23 -22.66 -0.88
CA ASP A 333 6.85 -21.33 -1.33
C ASP A 333 5.52 -20.93 -0.72
N VAL A 334 5.33 -19.66 -0.42
CA VAL A 334 4.06 -19.11 0.11
C VAL A 334 3.08 -18.92 -1.03
N ILE A 335 1.83 -19.36 -0.87
CA ILE A 335 0.74 -18.95 -1.77
C ILE A 335 0.35 -17.52 -1.38
N ASP A 336 0.71 -16.57 -2.23
CA ASP A 336 0.50 -15.14 -2.04
C ASP A 336 -0.89 -14.70 -2.54
N ASP A 337 -1.35 -15.32 -3.65
CA ASP A 337 -2.66 -15.05 -4.24
C ASP A 337 -3.11 -16.24 -5.08
N PHE A 338 -4.40 -16.37 -5.36
CA PHE A 338 -4.91 -17.38 -6.29
C PHE A 338 -6.25 -16.97 -6.87
N ASP A 339 -6.56 -17.49 -8.05
CA ASP A 339 -7.87 -17.35 -8.67
C ASP A 339 -8.29 -18.67 -9.36
N ALA A 340 -9.58 -18.77 -9.67
CA ALA A 340 -10.18 -19.88 -10.38
C ALA A 340 -10.69 -19.39 -11.74
N ASP A 341 -9.86 -19.53 -12.77
CA ASP A 341 -10.07 -18.97 -14.10
C ASP A 341 -9.96 -20.00 -15.21
N GLY A 342 -10.84 -19.92 -16.21
CA GLY A 342 -10.80 -20.80 -17.39
C GLY A 342 -10.96 -22.29 -17.08
N GLY A 343 -11.60 -22.61 -15.96
CA GLY A 343 -11.71 -23.99 -15.48
C GLY A 343 -10.42 -24.54 -14.85
N GLU A 344 -9.46 -23.69 -14.52
CA GLU A 344 -8.19 -24.02 -13.89
C GLU A 344 -7.97 -23.17 -12.62
N LEU A 345 -6.97 -23.54 -11.82
CA LEU A 345 -6.56 -22.78 -10.63
C LEU A 345 -5.24 -22.10 -10.95
N ILE A 346 -5.24 -20.77 -10.90
CA ILE A 346 -4.07 -19.93 -11.14
C ILE A 346 -3.51 -19.52 -9.79
N VAL A 347 -2.36 -20.06 -9.42
CA VAL A 347 -1.79 -19.89 -8.08
C VAL A 347 -0.49 -19.09 -8.18
N LYS A 348 -0.51 -17.93 -7.55
CA LYS A 348 0.67 -17.06 -7.41
C LYS A 348 1.41 -17.42 -6.12
N TYR A 349 2.68 -17.73 -6.26
CA TYR A 349 3.59 -18.03 -5.16
C TYR A 349 4.63 -16.94 -4.98
N LEU A 350 5.10 -16.78 -3.76
CA LEU A 350 6.36 -16.09 -3.45
C LEU A 350 7.47 -17.14 -3.25
N HIS A 351 8.44 -17.11 -4.14
CA HIS A 351 9.68 -17.87 -4.04
C HIS A 351 10.83 -16.92 -3.70
N ASN A 352 11.34 -16.98 -2.47
CA ASN A 352 12.34 -16.01 -2.01
C ASN A 352 11.91 -14.55 -2.29
N VAL A 353 10.64 -14.23 -1.97
CA VAL A 353 10.06 -12.88 -2.13
C VAL A 353 9.95 -12.39 -3.59
N SER A 354 9.95 -13.29 -4.56
CA SER A 354 9.69 -12.99 -5.97
C SER A 354 8.54 -13.85 -6.48
N SER A 355 7.71 -13.30 -7.34
CA SER A 355 6.49 -13.95 -7.81
C SER A 355 6.78 -15.10 -8.78
N ARG A 356 6.01 -16.18 -8.64
CA ARG A 356 5.84 -17.29 -9.59
C ARG A 356 4.38 -17.58 -9.79
N ILE A 357 3.97 -17.98 -10.97
CA ILE A 357 2.62 -18.47 -11.23
C ILE A 357 2.69 -19.93 -11.65
N ARG A 358 1.89 -20.77 -10.98
CA ARG A 358 1.63 -22.14 -11.39
C ARG A 358 0.15 -22.33 -11.67
N VAL A 359 -0.13 -23.13 -12.70
CA VAL A 359 -1.47 -23.45 -13.13
C VAL A 359 -1.77 -24.91 -12.75
N PHE A 360 -2.94 -25.14 -12.17
CA PHE A 360 -3.40 -26.49 -11.78
C PHE A 360 -4.77 -26.75 -12.36
N GLN A 361 -5.05 -28.01 -12.65
CA GLN A 361 -6.40 -28.47 -12.92
C GLN A 361 -7.24 -28.41 -11.63
N PRO A 362 -8.57 -28.40 -11.72
CA PRO A 362 -9.46 -28.40 -10.55
C PRO A 362 -9.26 -29.58 -9.59
N ASP A 363 -8.70 -30.70 -10.08
CA ASP A 363 -8.38 -31.87 -9.28
C ASP A 363 -6.98 -31.79 -8.62
N GLY A 364 -6.24 -30.69 -8.84
CA GLY A 364 -4.93 -30.42 -8.26
C GLY A 364 -3.74 -30.91 -9.11
N LYS A 365 -3.96 -31.46 -10.31
CA LYS A 365 -2.87 -31.84 -11.20
C LYS A 365 -2.19 -30.59 -11.77
N PRO A 366 -0.83 -30.49 -11.75
CA PRO A 366 -0.14 -29.40 -12.41
C PRO A 366 -0.47 -29.34 -13.91
N ALA A 367 -0.82 -28.15 -14.41
CA ALA A 367 -1.13 -27.88 -15.82
C ALA A 367 -0.08 -26.99 -16.50
N GLY A 368 0.66 -26.17 -15.74
CA GLY A 368 1.70 -25.31 -16.29
C GLY A 368 2.39 -24.42 -15.27
N GLU A 369 3.38 -23.67 -15.75
CA GLU A 369 4.07 -22.63 -14.98
C GLU A 369 4.38 -21.44 -15.90
N ILE A 370 4.19 -20.22 -15.41
CA ILE A 370 4.52 -18.99 -16.12
C ILE A 370 5.83 -18.46 -15.55
N ASN A 371 6.82 -18.26 -16.41
CA ASN A 371 8.16 -17.83 -16.04
C ASN A 371 8.38 -16.35 -16.37
N PHE A 372 9.05 -15.62 -15.49
CA PHE A 372 9.35 -14.20 -15.62
C PHE A 372 10.85 -13.97 -15.91
N PRO A 373 11.20 -12.87 -16.60
CA PRO A 373 12.57 -12.64 -17.07
C PRO A 373 13.57 -12.30 -15.96
N THR A 374 13.10 -11.88 -14.78
CA THR A 374 13.92 -11.45 -13.63
C THR A 374 13.14 -11.59 -12.34
N LEU A 375 13.81 -11.35 -11.21
CA LEU A 375 13.14 -11.16 -9.92
C LEU A 375 12.17 -9.99 -10.04
N GLY A 376 10.93 -10.21 -9.67
CA GLY A 376 9.89 -9.19 -9.80
C GLY A 376 8.56 -9.61 -9.17
N THR A 377 7.57 -8.80 -9.43
CA THR A 377 6.24 -8.91 -8.85
C THR A 377 5.18 -9.06 -9.91
N VAL A 378 4.33 -10.05 -9.74
CA VAL A 378 3.05 -10.17 -10.44
C VAL A 378 2.00 -9.36 -9.67
N SER A 379 1.26 -8.52 -10.38
CA SER A 379 0.20 -7.68 -9.82
C SER A 379 -1.09 -7.84 -10.63
N GLY A 380 -2.23 -7.73 -9.96
CA GLY A 380 -3.53 -7.59 -10.57
C GLY A 380 -3.94 -8.77 -11.45
N MET A 381 -3.91 -10.00 -10.95
CA MET A 381 -4.48 -11.13 -11.70
C MET A 381 -5.97 -10.90 -11.96
N SER A 382 -6.42 -11.20 -13.18
CA SER A 382 -7.81 -11.02 -13.60
C SER A 382 -8.18 -12.03 -14.67
N GLY A 383 -9.21 -12.81 -14.39
CA GLY A 383 -9.84 -13.75 -15.30
C GLY A 383 -11.25 -14.03 -14.84
N HIS A 384 -11.82 -15.15 -15.27
CA HIS A 384 -13.08 -15.69 -14.77
C HIS A 384 -13.25 -17.17 -15.15
N TRP A 385 -14.04 -17.92 -14.41
CA TRP A 385 -14.15 -19.38 -14.52
C TRP A 385 -14.47 -19.88 -15.93
N GLN A 386 -15.39 -19.22 -16.66
CA GLN A 386 -15.79 -19.59 -18.02
C GLN A 386 -14.90 -18.94 -19.08
N GLY A 387 -13.95 -18.11 -18.69
CA GLY A 387 -13.01 -17.44 -19.57
C GLY A 387 -12.01 -18.39 -20.21
N ARG A 388 -11.13 -17.83 -21.04
CA ARG A 388 -10.00 -18.58 -21.66
C ARG A 388 -8.68 -17.84 -21.46
N GLU A 389 -8.73 -16.71 -20.80
CA GLU A 389 -7.64 -15.75 -20.70
C GLU A 389 -7.48 -15.30 -19.26
N VAL A 390 -6.24 -15.17 -18.84
CA VAL A 390 -5.88 -14.54 -17.57
C VAL A 390 -4.95 -13.37 -17.88
N PHE A 391 -5.24 -12.24 -17.26
CA PHE A 391 -4.40 -11.06 -17.37
C PHE A 391 -3.67 -10.83 -16.07
N PHE A 392 -2.43 -10.38 -16.14
CA PHE A 392 -1.64 -9.97 -14.99
C PHE A 392 -0.58 -8.94 -15.39
N GLY A 393 -0.22 -8.09 -14.43
CA GLY A 393 0.91 -7.18 -14.55
C GLY A 393 2.18 -7.86 -14.06
N PHE A 394 3.34 -7.48 -14.62
CA PHE A 394 4.66 -7.84 -14.09
C PHE A 394 5.58 -6.62 -14.13
N SER A 395 6.32 -6.40 -13.05
CA SER A 395 7.35 -5.37 -12.97
C SER A 395 8.49 -5.77 -12.02
N SER A 396 9.58 -5.00 -12.05
CA SER A 396 10.65 -5.05 -11.06
C SER A 396 11.15 -3.62 -10.82
N PHE A 397 11.96 -3.35 -9.82
CA PHE A 397 12.40 -1.99 -9.49
C PHE A 397 12.85 -1.16 -10.69
N HIS A 398 13.52 -1.78 -11.64
CA HIS A 398 14.09 -1.16 -12.85
C HIS A 398 13.53 -1.76 -14.15
N VAL A 399 12.47 -2.55 -14.06
CA VAL A 399 11.74 -3.10 -15.21
C VAL A 399 10.34 -2.51 -15.17
N PRO A 400 9.99 -1.64 -16.14
CA PRO A 400 8.68 -1.01 -16.19
C PRO A 400 7.53 -2.00 -16.28
N PRO A 401 6.34 -1.65 -15.77
CA PRO A 401 5.15 -2.48 -15.82
C PRO A 401 4.81 -2.94 -17.23
N THR A 402 4.50 -4.23 -17.33
CA THR A 402 3.99 -4.86 -18.55
C THR A 402 2.77 -5.68 -18.16
N VAL A 403 1.65 -5.47 -18.86
CA VAL A 403 0.45 -6.30 -18.74
C VAL A 403 0.55 -7.43 -19.74
N TYR A 404 0.43 -8.65 -19.26
CA TYR A 404 0.41 -9.87 -20.04
C TYR A 404 -1.01 -10.43 -20.14
N ARG A 405 -1.28 -11.08 -21.26
CA ARG A 405 -2.44 -11.92 -21.51
C ARG A 405 -1.93 -13.35 -21.67
N TYR A 406 -2.45 -14.24 -20.84
CA TYR A 406 -2.16 -15.67 -20.90
C TYR A 406 -3.38 -16.42 -21.43
N ASP A 407 -3.21 -17.14 -22.56
CA ASP A 407 -4.21 -18.02 -23.16
C ASP A 407 -4.12 -19.39 -22.53
N LEU A 408 -5.09 -19.75 -21.71
CA LEU A 408 -5.16 -21.04 -21.00
C LEU A 408 -5.29 -22.23 -21.97
N SER A 409 -5.96 -22.03 -23.13
CA SER A 409 -6.19 -23.10 -24.10
C SER A 409 -4.91 -23.52 -24.84
N HIS A 410 -3.96 -22.60 -24.98
CA HIS A 410 -2.70 -22.79 -25.71
C HIS A 410 -1.47 -22.74 -24.81
N ALA A 411 -1.64 -22.48 -23.52
CA ALA A 411 -0.57 -22.27 -22.55
C ALA A 411 0.47 -21.25 -23.06
N SER A 412 0.01 -20.13 -23.59
CA SER A 412 0.86 -19.14 -24.25
C SER A 412 0.60 -17.72 -23.75
N GLU A 413 1.68 -16.98 -23.54
CA GLU A 413 1.63 -15.59 -23.13
C GLU A 413 1.81 -14.64 -24.32
N SER A 414 1.18 -13.46 -24.23
CA SER A 414 1.37 -12.35 -25.14
C SER A 414 1.34 -11.05 -24.36
N GLN A 415 2.06 -10.03 -24.84
CA GLN A 415 2.01 -8.71 -24.27
C GLN A 415 0.70 -8.03 -24.63
N TRP A 416 -0.08 -7.59 -23.61
CA TRP A 416 -1.29 -6.80 -23.79
C TRP A 416 -0.97 -5.29 -23.84
N ALA A 417 -0.21 -4.81 -22.88
CA ALA A 417 0.25 -3.43 -22.79
C ALA A 417 1.62 -3.36 -22.08
N ARG A 418 2.39 -2.30 -22.38
CA ARG A 418 3.67 -2.05 -21.72
C ARG A 418 3.87 -0.54 -21.57
N GLU A 419 4.38 -0.13 -20.41
CA GLU A 419 4.85 1.23 -20.22
C GLU A 419 6.20 1.43 -20.94
N ASN A 420 6.25 2.41 -21.83
CA ASN A 420 7.47 2.76 -22.57
C ASN A 420 8.26 3.84 -21.81
N VAL A 421 8.82 3.46 -20.69
CA VAL A 421 9.63 4.34 -19.84
C VAL A 421 11.02 4.52 -20.46
N PRO A 422 11.57 5.76 -20.57
CA PRO A 422 12.89 6.03 -21.10
C PRO A 422 13.98 5.66 -20.07
N LEU A 423 14.16 4.37 -19.84
CA LEU A 423 15.10 3.78 -18.88
C LEU A 423 15.97 2.72 -19.53
N ASP A 424 17.29 2.83 -19.36
CA ASP A 424 18.23 1.77 -19.71
C ASP A 424 18.46 0.83 -18.51
N SER A 425 17.60 -0.17 -18.39
CA SER A 425 17.63 -1.17 -17.30
C SER A 425 18.96 -1.92 -17.21
N SER A 426 19.76 -1.97 -18.32
CA SER A 426 21.04 -2.68 -18.35
C SER A 426 22.13 -2.06 -17.47
N LYS A 427 21.96 -0.80 -17.06
CA LYS A 427 22.89 -0.08 -16.17
C LYS A 427 22.68 -0.39 -14.68
N PHE A 428 21.56 -1.06 -14.35
CA PHE A 428 21.19 -1.38 -12.98
C PHE A 428 21.55 -2.82 -12.65
N GLU A 429 21.75 -3.08 -11.38
CA GLU A 429 21.94 -4.40 -10.81
C GLU A 429 20.96 -4.54 -9.63
N LEU A 430 20.19 -5.62 -9.65
CA LEU A 430 19.28 -6.00 -8.58
C LEU A 430 19.82 -7.28 -7.95
N GLU A 431 20.12 -7.23 -6.68
CA GLU A 431 20.55 -8.39 -5.92
C GLU A 431 19.68 -8.61 -4.69
N GLN A 432 19.60 -9.85 -4.22
CA GLN A 432 19.00 -10.20 -2.95
C GLN A 432 20.09 -10.70 -2.01
N VAL A 433 20.21 -10.02 -0.87
CA VAL A 433 21.13 -10.37 0.21
C VAL A 433 20.37 -10.84 1.44
N PHE A 434 21.08 -11.43 2.40
CA PHE A 434 20.51 -11.87 3.68
C PHE A 434 21.37 -11.36 4.83
N TYR A 435 20.69 -10.93 5.88
CA TYR A 435 21.34 -10.52 7.14
C TYR A 435 20.68 -11.21 8.33
N HIS A 436 21.21 -11.05 9.51
CA HIS A 436 20.64 -11.59 10.74
C HIS A 436 20.10 -10.47 11.60
N SER A 437 18.87 -10.61 12.04
CA SER A 437 18.26 -9.76 13.06
C SER A 437 18.90 -10.00 14.41
N LYS A 438 18.56 -9.17 15.38
CA LYS A 438 19.06 -9.20 16.74
C LYS A 438 18.88 -10.55 17.45
N ASP A 439 17.82 -11.27 17.14
CA ASP A 439 17.51 -12.61 17.67
C ASP A 439 18.09 -13.76 16.83
N GLY A 440 18.88 -13.45 15.80
CA GLY A 440 19.47 -14.42 14.88
C GLY A 440 18.55 -14.82 13.70
N THR A 441 17.34 -14.30 13.61
CA THR A 441 16.46 -14.54 12.46
C THR A 441 17.11 -14.07 11.17
N ARG A 442 17.14 -14.93 10.15
CA ARG A 442 17.66 -14.60 8.81
C ARG A 442 16.61 -13.83 8.04
N VAL A 443 16.94 -12.59 7.63
CA VAL A 443 16.03 -11.66 6.94
C VAL A 443 16.60 -11.32 5.56
N PRO A 444 15.79 -11.39 4.47
CA PRO A 444 16.24 -10.96 3.15
C PRO A 444 16.14 -9.45 2.98
N MET A 445 16.95 -8.94 2.05
CA MET A 445 16.89 -7.54 1.62
C MET A 445 17.22 -7.46 0.14
N PHE A 446 16.42 -6.74 -0.63
CA PHE A 446 16.75 -6.38 -2.00
C PHE A 446 17.61 -5.13 -2.03
N LEU A 447 18.60 -5.11 -2.91
CA LEU A 447 19.45 -3.95 -3.19
C LEU A 447 19.42 -3.65 -4.68
N LEU A 448 19.07 -2.40 -5.00
CA LEU A 448 19.16 -1.89 -6.36
C LEU A 448 20.23 -0.82 -6.43
N HIS A 449 21.18 -0.96 -7.35
CA HIS A 449 22.26 0.00 -7.55
C HIS A 449 22.76 -0.01 -9.00
N ARG A 450 23.65 0.93 -9.34
CA ARG A 450 24.34 0.88 -10.63
C ARG A 450 25.36 -0.25 -10.64
N LYS A 451 25.54 -0.88 -11.81
CA LYS A 451 26.62 -1.83 -12.02
C LYS A 451 27.98 -1.22 -11.69
N GLY A 452 28.82 -1.99 -11.03
CA GLY A 452 30.15 -1.57 -10.63
C GLY A 452 30.19 -0.63 -9.42
N LEU A 453 29.20 -0.74 -8.53
CA LEU A 453 29.16 -0.02 -7.24
C LEU A 453 30.45 -0.26 -6.45
N LYS A 454 31.02 0.80 -5.86
CA LYS A 454 32.16 0.69 -4.95
C LYS A 454 31.66 0.61 -3.51
N LEU A 455 32.12 -0.38 -2.77
CA LEU A 455 31.82 -0.56 -1.36
C LEU A 455 32.88 0.14 -0.50
N ASP A 456 32.83 1.47 -0.45
CA ASP A 456 33.76 2.30 0.31
C ASP A 456 33.12 2.98 1.53
N GLY A 457 31.87 2.66 1.83
CA GLY A 457 31.10 3.21 2.93
C GLY A 457 30.58 4.63 2.69
N ALA A 458 30.69 5.16 1.47
CA ALA A 458 30.34 6.55 1.17
C ALA A 458 29.08 6.70 0.27
N ASN A 459 28.48 5.61 -0.19
CA ASN A 459 27.30 5.71 -1.04
C ASN A 459 26.09 6.23 -0.26
N PRO A 460 25.27 7.11 -0.84
CA PRO A 460 23.98 7.45 -0.25
C PRO A 460 23.04 6.24 -0.38
N VAL A 461 22.45 5.84 0.73
CA VAL A 461 21.46 4.76 0.75
C VAL A 461 20.10 5.32 1.11
N LEU A 462 19.07 4.93 0.36
CA LEU A 462 17.67 5.09 0.71
C LEU A 462 17.10 3.70 1.03
N MET A 463 16.67 3.51 2.27
CA MET A 463 16.11 2.24 2.74
C MET A 463 14.64 2.41 3.11
N THR A 464 13.78 1.57 2.57
CA THR A 464 12.33 1.55 2.84
C THR A 464 11.87 0.17 3.26
N ALA A 465 10.82 0.09 4.07
CA ALA A 465 10.18 -1.17 4.45
C ALA A 465 8.77 -0.93 4.99
N TYR A 466 8.02 -2.02 5.22
CA TYR A 466 6.67 -1.96 5.77
C TYR A 466 6.50 -2.76 7.07
N GLY A 467 6.65 -4.08 7.04
CA GLY A 467 6.67 -4.97 8.21
C GLY A 467 5.35 -5.00 9.00
N GLY A 468 4.26 -5.37 8.36
CA GLY A 468 2.95 -5.53 9.02
C GLY A 468 1.83 -5.96 8.08
N PHE A 469 0.70 -6.36 8.66
CA PHE A 469 -0.53 -6.68 7.94
C PHE A 469 -0.43 -7.83 6.92
N ASP A 470 0.55 -8.71 7.06
CA ASP A 470 0.81 -9.78 6.08
C ASP A 470 1.14 -9.25 4.65
N ILE A 471 1.56 -7.97 4.56
CA ILE A 471 1.89 -7.35 3.27
C ILE A 471 3.33 -7.67 2.91
N SER A 472 3.52 -8.40 1.82
CA SER A 472 4.84 -8.73 1.28
C SER A 472 5.41 -7.57 0.48
N MET A 473 6.61 -7.13 0.84
CA MET A 473 7.33 -6.08 0.12
C MET A 473 8.18 -6.72 -1.00
N THR A 474 7.66 -6.72 -2.20
CA THR A 474 8.26 -7.38 -3.38
C THR A 474 8.81 -6.36 -4.38
N PRO A 475 9.77 -6.74 -5.27
CA PRO A 475 10.34 -5.83 -6.25
C PRO A 475 9.29 -5.33 -7.25
N GLN A 476 8.96 -4.04 -7.19
CA GLN A 476 8.04 -3.37 -8.13
C GLN A 476 8.72 -2.15 -8.74
N PHE A 477 8.25 -1.71 -9.91
CA PHE A 477 8.82 -0.53 -10.56
C PHE A 477 8.65 0.71 -9.69
N SER A 478 9.77 1.39 -9.43
CA SER A 478 9.81 2.61 -8.63
C SER A 478 10.60 3.69 -9.35
N PRO A 479 9.91 4.71 -9.92
CA PRO A 479 10.56 5.89 -10.48
C PRO A 479 11.50 6.58 -9.49
N GLU A 480 11.11 6.62 -8.22
CA GLU A 480 11.91 7.19 -7.15
C GLU A 480 13.22 6.42 -6.92
N ALA A 481 13.16 5.09 -6.81
CA ALA A 481 14.34 4.24 -6.69
C ALA A 481 15.27 4.38 -7.92
N VAL A 482 14.69 4.47 -9.12
CA VAL A 482 15.45 4.72 -10.37
C VAL A 482 16.18 6.05 -10.28
N VAL A 483 15.47 7.14 -9.94
CA VAL A 483 16.08 8.49 -9.82
C VAL A 483 17.16 8.51 -8.74
N TRP A 484 16.96 7.83 -7.61
CA TRP A 484 17.94 7.70 -6.54
C TRP A 484 19.22 7.01 -7.03
N VAL A 485 19.09 5.87 -7.69
CA VAL A 485 20.22 5.08 -8.21
C VAL A 485 20.90 5.78 -9.36
N GLU A 486 20.19 6.51 -10.23
CA GLU A 486 20.80 7.35 -11.28
C GLU A 486 21.72 8.45 -10.72
N ARG A 487 21.53 8.82 -9.47
CA ARG A 487 22.41 9.78 -8.74
C ARG A 487 23.53 9.11 -7.94
N GLY A 488 23.76 7.82 -8.18
CA GLY A 488 24.81 7.04 -7.54
C GLY A 488 24.44 6.51 -6.16
N GLY A 489 23.16 6.50 -5.85
CA GLY A 489 22.64 5.89 -4.61
C GLY A 489 22.44 4.39 -4.71
N VAL A 490 22.20 3.78 -3.54
CA VAL A 490 21.70 2.42 -3.38
C VAL A 490 20.29 2.50 -2.82
N PHE A 491 19.35 1.78 -3.41
CA PHE A 491 18.00 1.59 -2.87
C PHE A 491 17.93 0.23 -2.19
N ALA A 492 17.48 0.19 -0.94
CA ALA A 492 17.43 -1.00 -0.12
C ALA A 492 16.02 -1.30 0.39
N LEU A 493 15.56 -2.54 0.22
CA LEU A 493 14.23 -2.99 0.65
C LEU A 493 14.36 -4.26 1.49
N PRO A 494 14.55 -4.18 2.81
CA PRO A 494 14.49 -5.34 3.69
C PRO A 494 13.05 -5.85 3.86
N ASN A 495 12.91 -7.17 3.88
CA ASN A 495 11.64 -7.88 4.01
C ASN A 495 11.43 -8.28 5.46
N LEU A 496 10.81 -7.41 6.22
CA LEU A 496 10.73 -7.52 7.67
C LEU A 496 9.65 -8.51 8.12
N ARG A 497 9.84 -9.13 9.27
CA ARG A 497 8.75 -9.84 9.96
C ARG A 497 7.52 -8.94 10.10
N GLY A 498 6.33 -9.53 10.16
CA GLY A 498 5.06 -8.81 10.10
C GLY A 498 4.49 -8.71 8.67
N GLY A 499 5.32 -8.87 7.64
CA GLY A 499 4.88 -9.09 6.26
C GLY A 499 4.51 -10.54 5.98
N GLY A 500 4.11 -10.85 4.74
CA GLY A 500 3.68 -12.17 4.29
C GLY A 500 4.75 -13.00 3.58
N GLU A 501 5.98 -12.50 3.45
CA GLU A 501 7.02 -13.03 2.58
C GLU A 501 7.37 -14.51 2.82
N PHE A 502 7.19 -14.98 4.07
CA PHE A 502 7.43 -16.36 4.49
C PHE A 502 6.22 -16.95 5.24
N GLY A 503 5.02 -16.51 4.89
CA GLY A 503 3.75 -17.02 5.39
C GLY A 503 3.36 -16.56 6.79
N GLU A 504 2.39 -17.25 7.37
CA GLU A 504 1.71 -16.83 8.61
C GLU A 504 2.64 -16.70 9.82
N GLN A 505 3.63 -17.57 9.96
CA GLN A 505 4.60 -17.44 11.07
C GLN A 505 5.42 -16.17 10.98
N TRP A 506 5.79 -15.76 9.76
CA TRP A 506 6.53 -14.53 9.51
C TRP A 506 5.69 -13.31 9.89
N HIS A 507 4.42 -13.31 9.51
CA HIS A 507 3.47 -12.28 9.89
C HIS A 507 3.32 -12.20 11.41
N ARG A 508 2.97 -13.33 12.07
CA ARG A 508 2.77 -13.38 13.52
C ARG A 508 4.01 -13.06 14.34
N ALA A 509 5.18 -13.23 13.76
CA ALA A 509 6.44 -12.86 14.43
C ALA A 509 6.68 -11.33 14.48
N GLY A 510 5.87 -10.52 13.81
CA GLY A 510 5.95 -9.07 13.76
C GLY A 510 4.69 -8.32 14.21
N MET A 511 3.70 -8.98 14.82
CA MET A 511 2.46 -8.36 15.27
C MET A 511 2.28 -8.37 16.79
N GLY A 512 1.41 -7.51 17.31
CA GLY A 512 1.06 -7.43 18.73
C GLY A 512 2.29 -7.25 19.64
N GLU A 513 2.44 -8.12 20.63
CA GLU A 513 3.57 -8.10 21.57
C GLU A 513 4.94 -8.31 20.91
N LYS A 514 4.97 -8.88 19.69
CA LYS A 514 6.19 -9.14 18.92
C LYS A 514 6.55 -8.02 17.95
N LYS A 515 5.81 -6.89 17.94
CA LYS A 515 6.05 -5.78 17.00
C LYS A 515 7.48 -5.23 17.07
N GLN A 516 8.16 -5.33 18.21
CA GLN A 516 9.56 -4.92 18.34
C GLN A 516 10.51 -5.70 17.39
N ASN A 517 10.17 -6.94 17.02
CA ASN A 517 10.98 -7.71 16.06
C ASN A 517 11.07 -7.02 14.69
N VAL A 518 10.00 -6.35 14.26
CA VAL A 518 9.97 -5.58 13.00
C VAL A 518 11.01 -4.46 13.05
N PHE A 519 11.08 -3.75 14.16
CA PHE A 519 12.00 -2.63 14.36
C PHE A 519 13.45 -3.14 14.48
N ASP A 520 13.65 -4.23 15.21
CA ASP A 520 14.97 -4.86 15.35
C ASP A 520 15.48 -5.41 14.01
N ASP A 521 14.61 -5.98 13.16
CA ASP A 521 14.95 -6.40 11.79
C ASP A 521 15.43 -5.21 10.95
N PHE A 522 14.72 -4.08 11.03
CA PHE A 522 15.05 -2.87 10.28
C PHE A 522 16.36 -2.22 10.74
N PHE A 523 16.60 -2.20 12.05
CA PHE A 523 17.86 -1.69 12.59
C PHE A 523 19.04 -2.57 12.17
N ALA A 524 18.86 -3.89 12.21
CA ALA A 524 19.87 -4.84 11.76
C ALA A 524 20.18 -4.69 10.25
N ALA A 525 19.19 -4.35 9.40
CA ALA A 525 19.42 -4.04 8.00
C ALA A 525 20.33 -2.82 7.83
N ALA A 526 20.06 -1.74 8.57
CA ALA A 526 20.89 -0.54 8.57
C ALA A 526 22.32 -0.83 9.03
N GLU A 527 22.48 -1.58 10.13
CA GLU A 527 23.79 -1.99 10.66
C GLU A 527 24.55 -2.88 9.66
N TRP A 528 23.84 -3.80 8.99
CA TRP A 528 24.45 -4.66 7.97
C TRP A 528 24.96 -3.83 6.77
N LEU A 529 24.19 -2.86 6.27
CA LEU A 529 24.60 -1.97 5.18
C LEU A 529 25.87 -1.17 5.56
N ILE A 530 25.96 -0.70 6.81
CA ILE A 530 27.12 0.03 7.31
C ILE A 530 28.34 -0.90 7.45
N GLN A 531 28.17 -2.08 8.05
CA GLN A 531 29.25 -3.06 8.26
C GLN A 531 29.82 -3.61 6.95
N ASN A 532 28.97 -3.74 5.92
CA ASN A 532 29.39 -4.21 4.59
C ASN A 532 29.82 -3.07 3.64
N HIS A 533 30.07 -1.89 4.19
CA HIS A 533 30.61 -0.73 3.46
C HIS A 533 29.74 -0.23 2.30
N TYR A 534 28.42 -0.49 2.33
CA TYR A 534 27.50 0.18 1.41
C TYR A 534 27.37 1.66 1.76
N THR A 535 27.33 2.00 3.05
CA THR A 535 27.07 3.36 3.51
C THR A 535 27.65 3.60 4.92
N ASN A 536 27.32 4.77 5.48
CA ASN A 536 27.55 5.13 6.88
C ASN A 536 26.35 5.95 7.41
N PRO A 537 26.20 6.18 8.72
CA PRO A 537 25.05 6.88 9.29
C PRO A 537 24.79 8.28 8.71
N SER A 538 25.81 8.99 8.26
CA SER A 538 25.66 10.33 7.66
C SER A 538 25.16 10.27 6.20
N ARG A 539 25.13 9.10 5.59
CA ARG A 539 24.73 8.83 4.22
C ARG A 539 23.54 7.88 4.10
N LEU A 540 22.93 7.49 5.23
CA LEU A 540 21.76 6.61 5.28
C LEU A 540 20.49 7.42 5.53
N ALA A 541 19.58 7.37 4.56
CA ALA A 541 18.22 7.88 4.65
C ALA A 541 17.23 6.71 4.71
N ILE A 542 16.09 6.95 5.34
CA ILE A 542 15.00 5.99 5.43
C ILE A 542 13.67 6.66 5.10
N GLU A 543 12.75 5.87 4.56
CA GLU A 543 11.38 6.32 4.28
C GLU A 543 10.36 5.23 4.60
N GLY A 544 9.14 5.65 4.90
CA GLY A 544 8.02 4.73 5.10
C GLY A 544 6.70 5.46 5.33
N ARG A 545 5.62 4.83 4.86
CA ARG A 545 4.27 5.38 4.90
C ARG A 545 3.32 4.42 5.60
N SER A 546 2.25 4.97 6.24
CA SER A 546 1.24 4.17 6.95
C SER A 546 1.87 3.36 8.09
N ASN A 547 1.77 2.03 8.10
CA ASN A 547 2.52 1.17 9.03
C ASN A 547 4.05 1.34 8.88
N GLY A 548 4.55 1.59 7.66
CA GLY A 548 5.93 2.00 7.44
C GLY A 548 6.26 3.35 8.10
N GLY A 549 5.29 4.26 8.23
CA GLY A 549 5.41 5.50 9.00
C GLY A 549 5.55 5.25 10.51
N LEU A 550 4.88 4.23 11.06
CA LEU A 550 5.13 3.75 12.42
C LEU A 550 6.57 3.24 12.57
N LEU A 551 7.05 2.45 11.61
CA LEU A 551 8.44 1.98 11.56
C LEU A 551 9.43 3.15 11.57
N MET A 552 9.17 4.22 10.78
CA MET A 552 9.99 5.44 10.80
C MET A 552 9.95 6.13 12.17
N GLY A 553 8.78 6.18 12.80
CA GLY A 553 8.61 6.70 14.16
C GLY A 553 9.44 5.92 15.19
N ALA A 554 9.40 4.59 15.13
CA ALA A 554 10.21 3.73 16.00
C ALA A 554 11.71 3.91 15.71
N ALA A 555 12.11 4.00 14.43
CA ALA A 555 13.50 4.22 14.04
C ALA A 555 14.05 5.53 14.58
N MET A 556 13.32 6.65 14.43
CA MET A 556 13.79 7.95 14.91
C MET A 556 13.83 8.06 16.43
N THR A 557 13.00 7.31 17.17
CA THR A 557 12.98 7.38 18.63
C THR A 557 13.89 6.36 19.30
N GLN A 558 14.07 5.16 18.72
CA GLN A 558 14.88 4.11 19.31
C GLN A 558 16.35 4.19 18.87
N ARG A 559 16.64 4.42 17.57
CA ARG A 559 17.99 4.37 16.99
C ARG A 559 18.28 5.59 16.08
N PRO A 560 18.07 6.83 16.56
CA PRO A 560 18.27 8.05 15.74
C PRO A 560 19.70 8.20 15.19
N GLU A 561 20.69 7.60 15.83
CA GLU A 561 22.09 7.70 15.45
C GLU A 561 22.44 6.94 14.16
N LEU A 562 21.57 6.02 13.70
CA LEU A 562 21.81 5.25 12.48
C LEU A 562 21.47 6.04 11.21
N TYR A 563 20.66 7.09 11.31
CA TYR A 563 20.03 7.73 10.17
C TYR A 563 20.34 9.23 10.09
N ARG A 564 20.53 9.74 8.89
CA ARG A 564 20.73 11.18 8.64
C ARG A 564 19.43 11.90 8.34
N ALA A 565 18.52 11.26 7.58
CA ALA A 565 17.27 11.86 7.13
C ALA A 565 16.14 10.82 7.06
N ILE A 566 14.90 11.26 7.29
CA ILE A 566 13.72 10.41 7.34
C ILE A 566 12.56 11.07 6.60
N ILE A 567 11.89 10.33 5.71
CA ILE A 567 10.55 10.64 5.22
C ILE A 567 9.56 9.78 6.02
N CYS A 568 8.58 10.43 6.67
CA CYS A 568 7.61 9.78 7.53
C CYS A 568 6.20 10.16 7.07
N GLY A 569 5.65 9.36 6.14
CA GLY A 569 4.39 9.65 5.46
C GLY A 569 3.18 8.97 6.10
N TYR A 570 2.08 9.70 6.26
CA TYR A 570 0.78 9.21 6.73
C TYR A 570 0.87 8.28 7.96
N PRO A 571 1.67 8.63 8.99
CA PRO A 571 2.16 7.70 9.99
C PRO A 571 1.20 7.47 11.15
N LEU A 572 1.34 6.30 11.84
CA LEU A 572 0.80 6.05 13.16
C LEU A 572 1.89 6.28 14.21
N LEU A 573 1.78 7.31 15.05
CA LEU A 573 2.87 7.69 15.97
C LEU A 573 2.45 7.74 17.44
N ASP A 574 1.15 7.93 17.73
CA ASP A 574 0.57 7.83 19.07
C ASP A 574 -0.22 6.51 19.17
N MET A 575 0.48 5.43 19.51
CA MET A 575 -0.10 4.08 19.55
C MET A 575 -0.99 3.83 20.77
N LEU A 576 -1.00 4.72 21.72
CA LEU A 576 -1.90 4.63 22.88
C LEU A 576 -3.32 5.14 22.58
N ARG A 577 -3.46 5.88 21.47
CA ARG A 577 -4.73 6.51 21.11
C ARG A 577 -5.21 6.16 19.70
N TYR A 578 -4.40 5.46 18.88
CA TYR A 578 -4.66 5.25 17.46
C TYR A 578 -6.04 4.65 17.20
N GLN A 579 -6.47 3.64 18.00
CA GLN A 579 -7.73 2.91 17.83
C GLN A 579 -8.99 3.78 18.01
N LYS A 580 -8.84 5.00 18.53
CA LYS A 580 -9.94 5.95 18.79
C LYS A 580 -10.33 6.77 17.55
N PHE A 581 -9.56 6.70 16.48
CA PHE A 581 -9.73 7.57 15.33
C PHE A 581 -10.07 6.80 14.04
N LEU A 582 -10.98 7.36 13.25
CA LEU A 582 -11.35 6.89 11.92
C LEU A 582 -11.63 5.37 11.88
N VAL A 583 -10.89 4.63 11.04
CA VAL A 583 -11.06 3.19 10.84
C VAL A 583 -10.07 2.35 11.64
N ALA A 584 -9.25 2.96 12.49
CA ALA A 584 -8.13 2.27 13.13
C ALA A 584 -8.53 1.11 14.07
N ARG A 585 -9.82 1.00 14.45
CA ARG A 585 -10.37 -0.18 15.13
C ARG A 585 -10.17 -1.49 14.34
N PHE A 586 -10.07 -1.42 12.99
CA PHE A 586 -9.78 -2.58 12.15
C PHE A 586 -8.37 -3.14 12.33
N TRP A 587 -7.46 -2.34 12.93
CA TRP A 587 -6.06 -2.71 13.10
C TRP A 587 -5.75 -3.27 14.49
N ILE A 588 -6.75 -3.38 15.37
CA ILE A 588 -6.59 -3.97 16.70
C ILE A 588 -6.04 -5.41 16.63
N PRO A 589 -6.44 -6.27 15.69
CA PRO A 589 -5.83 -7.59 15.55
C PRO A 589 -4.32 -7.55 15.26
N GLU A 590 -3.83 -6.54 14.53
CA GLU A 590 -2.42 -6.37 14.22
C GLU A 590 -1.62 -5.77 15.38
N TYR A 591 -2.14 -4.71 16.02
CA TYR A 591 -1.38 -3.94 16.99
C TYR A 591 -1.78 -4.18 18.45
N GLY A 592 -3.02 -4.56 18.69
CA GLY A 592 -3.63 -4.55 20.02
C GLY A 592 -4.32 -3.23 20.36
N SER A 593 -4.92 -3.15 21.54
CA SER A 593 -5.59 -1.96 22.07
C SER A 593 -4.99 -1.51 23.39
N ALA A 594 -4.72 -0.22 23.53
CA ALA A 594 -4.26 0.37 24.78
C ALA A 594 -5.34 0.39 25.88
N ASP A 595 -6.58 0.06 25.57
CA ASP A 595 -7.67 -0.11 26.55
C ASP A 595 -7.53 -1.42 27.35
N ASP A 596 -6.82 -2.41 26.79
CA ASP A 596 -6.42 -3.64 27.50
C ASP A 596 -5.09 -3.45 28.24
N ALA A 597 -5.07 -3.77 29.53
CA ALA A 597 -3.91 -3.53 30.40
C ALA A 597 -2.64 -4.33 30.04
N ALA A 598 -2.79 -5.52 29.44
CA ALA A 598 -1.66 -6.31 28.97
C ALA A 598 -1.11 -5.76 27.66
N GLN A 599 -2.00 -5.40 26.74
CA GLN A 599 -1.64 -4.85 25.44
C GLN A 599 -1.08 -3.42 25.54
N PHE A 600 -1.58 -2.62 26.47
CA PHE A 600 -1.03 -1.30 26.79
C PHE A 600 0.51 -1.36 27.03
N LYS A 601 1.00 -2.37 27.72
CA LYS A 601 2.42 -2.47 28.07
C LYS A 601 3.33 -2.50 26.86
N TYR A 602 3.03 -3.35 25.87
CA TYR A 602 3.86 -3.43 24.67
C TYR A 602 3.60 -2.26 23.71
N LEU A 603 2.37 -1.75 23.62
CA LEU A 603 2.09 -0.54 22.85
C LEU A 603 2.84 0.66 23.40
N TYR A 604 2.83 0.85 24.72
CA TYR A 604 3.57 1.95 25.37
C TYR A 604 5.07 1.79 25.16
N ALA A 605 5.61 0.57 25.21
CA ALA A 605 7.04 0.32 25.09
C ALA A 605 7.63 0.81 23.75
N TYR A 606 6.85 0.83 22.65
CA TYR A 606 7.34 1.27 21.35
C TYR A 606 6.64 2.52 20.77
N SER A 607 5.58 3.02 21.40
CA SER A 607 4.80 4.14 20.86
C SER A 607 5.68 5.38 20.63
N PRO A 608 5.94 5.81 19.38
CA PRO A 608 6.96 6.81 19.08
C PRO A 608 6.71 8.16 19.77
N TYR A 609 5.46 8.63 19.79
CA TYR A 609 5.11 9.93 20.38
C TYR A 609 5.47 10.02 21.86
N GLN A 610 5.31 8.94 22.63
CA GLN A 610 5.61 8.90 24.05
C GLN A 610 7.12 8.75 24.37
N HIS A 611 7.93 8.41 23.36
CA HIS A 611 9.38 8.19 23.53
C HIS A 611 10.26 9.31 22.93
N VAL A 612 9.69 10.45 22.58
CA VAL A 612 10.49 11.62 22.20
C VAL A 612 11.09 12.27 23.43
N GLU A 613 12.41 12.34 23.48
CA GLU A 613 13.19 12.89 24.59
C GLU A 613 13.70 14.30 24.26
N LYS A 614 13.46 15.24 25.16
CA LYS A 614 13.98 16.62 25.01
C LYS A 614 15.52 16.63 25.10
N GLY A 615 16.15 17.32 24.16
CA GLY A 615 17.62 17.48 24.12
C GLY A 615 18.34 16.36 23.39
N ARG A 616 17.63 15.33 22.92
CA ARG A 616 18.22 14.28 22.06
C ARG A 616 18.46 14.80 20.65
N LYS A 617 19.51 14.32 20.00
CA LYS A 617 19.81 14.65 18.61
C LYS A 617 19.06 13.70 17.69
N TYR A 618 18.03 14.22 17.02
CA TYR A 618 17.23 13.46 16.03
C TYR A 618 17.72 13.76 14.61
N PRO A 619 17.53 12.81 13.65
CA PRO A 619 17.77 13.07 12.23
C PRO A 619 16.89 14.20 11.70
N ALA A 620 17.19 14.66 10.48
CA ALA A 620 16.27 15.51 9.73
C ALA A 620 15.01 14.69 9.39
N VAL A 621 13.81 15.29 9.53
CA VAL A 621 12.55 14.59 9.27
C VAL A 621 11.64 15.47 8.42
N LEU A 622 11.08 14.87 7.36
CA LEU A 622 9.92 15.39 6.65
C LEU A 622 8.72 14.49 6.96
N PHE A 623 7.76 15.04 7.70
CA PHE A 623 6.46 14.42 7.92
C PHE A 623 5.51 14.80 6.79
N GLU A 624 4.69 13.83 6.34
CA GLU A 624 3.68 14.02 5.31
C GLU A 624 2.34 13.48 5.77
N THR A 625 1.27 14.21 5.48
CA THR A 625 -0.12 13.80 5.71
C THR A 625 -1.08 14.73 4.99
N GLY A 626 -2.36 14.40 4.95
CA GLY A 626 -3.37 15.23 4.26
C GLY A 626 -4.73 15.27 4.95
N ASP A 627 -5.50 16.32 4.65
CA ASP A 627 -6.83 16.57 5.24
C ASP A 627 -7.84 15.46 4.94
N SER A 628 -7.75 14.89 3.75
CA SER A 628 -8.67 13.86 3.25
C SER A 628 -8.23 12.43 3.59
N ASP A 629 -7.21 12.26 4.45
CA ASP A 629 -6.85 10.94 4.96
C ASP A 629 -7.93 10.45 5.94
N THR A 630 -8.86 9.65 5.40
CA THR A 630 -9.93 9.01 6.16
C THR A 630 -9.53 7.62 6.69
N ARG A 631 -8.27 7.21 6.47
CA ARG A 631 -7.70 5.94 6.92
C ARG A 631 -6.83 6.11 8.16
N VAL A 632 -5.73 6.86 8.04
CA VAL A 632 -4.82 7.19 9.15
C VAL A 632 -5.02 8.64 9.55
N ALA A 633 -5.43 8.87 10.79
CA ALA A 633 -5.74 10.21 11.24
C ALA A 633 -4.53 11.16 11.16
N PRO A 634 -4.63 12.30 10.47
CA PRO A 634 -3.52 13.25 10.27
C PRO A 634 -2.94 13.84 11.56
N LEU A 635 -3.66 13.67 12.68
CA LEU A 635 -3.21 14.12 14.00
C LEU A 635 -1.86 13.52 14.42
N HIS A 636 -1.55 12.30 13.99
CA HIS A 636 -0.29 11.65 14.34
C HIS A 636 0.92 12.43 13.84
N ALA A 637 0.91 12.81 12.56
CA ALA A 637 1.97 13.65 11.99
C ALA A 637 2.01 15.04 12.63
N ARG A 638 0.85 15.68 12.84
CA ARG A 638 0.78 17.01 13.45
C ARG A 638 1.37 17.04 14.87
N LYS A 639 0.92 16.12 15.73
CA LYS A 639 1.41 16.01 17.12
C LYS A 639 2.90 15.73 17.19
N MET A 640 3.38 14.78 16.36
CA MET A 640 4.78 14.38 16.37
C MET A 640 5.70 15.48 15.83
N ALA A 641 5.31 16.17 14.75
CA ALA A 641 6.08 17.29 14.23
C ALA A 641 6.27 18.39 15.26
N ALA A 642 5.17 18.79 15.93
CA ALA A 642 5.22 19.79 17.00
C ALA A 642 6.12 19.37 18.17
N LEU A 643 6.02 18.09 18.59
CA LEU A 643 6.82 17.55 19.69
C LEU A 643 8.31 17.49 19.34
N MET A 644 8.65 17.02 18.15
CA MET A 644 10.04 16.91 17.70
C MET A 644 10.69 18.27 17.45
N GLN A 645 9.96 19.24 16.89
CA GLN A 645 10.45 20.62 16.76
C GLN A 645 10.83 21.24 18.12
N TRP A 646 10.10 20.90 19.18
CA TRP A 646 10.43 21.36 20.54
C TRP A 646 11.57 20.57 21.18
N ALA A 647 11.67 19.26 20.89
CA ALA A 647 12.55 18.34 21.62
C ALA A 647 13.96 18.23 21.02
N SER A 648 14.08 18.32 19.69
CA SER A 648 15.34 18.04 18.97
C SER A 648 16.45 19.05 19.29
N ALA A 649 17.65 18.52 19.57
CA ALA A 649 18.88 19.32 19.77
C ALA A 649 19.88 19.14 18.62
N SER A 650 19.52 18.51 17.51
CA SER A 650 20.43 18.28 16.39
C SER A 650 20.68 19.51 15.52
N GLY A 651 19.74 20.45 15.50
CA GLY A 651 19.72 21.58 14.55
C GLY A 651 19.30 21.16 13.13
N TYR A 652 18.95 19.90 12.90
CA TYR A 652 18.44 19.43 11.63
C TYR A 652 16.95 19.80 11.46
N PRO A 653 16.48 20.03 10.21
CA PRO A 653 15.11 20.44 9.96
C PRO A 653 14.12 19.33 10.33
N ILE A 654 13.04 19.73 11.02
CA ILE A 654 11.84 18.94 11.26
C ILE A 654 10.70 19.66 10.54
N LEU A 655 10.28 19.10 9.42
CA LEU A 655 9.32 19.71 8.50
C LEU A 655 8.00 18.93 8.53
N LEU A 656 6.91 19.60 8.20
CA LEU A 656 5.61 19.02 7.96
C LEU A 656 5.09 19.49 6.59
N HIS A 657 4.93 18.56 5.66
CA HIS A 657 4.16 18.76 4.44
C HIS A 657 2.73 18.28 4.70
N TYR A 658 1.81 19.22 4.80
CA TYR A 658 0.40 18.93 5.08
C TYR A 658 -0.44 19.30 3.86
N ASP A 659 -0.91 18.31 3.11
CA ASP A 659 -1.78 18.55 1.96
C ASP A 659 -3.23 18.81 2.43
N THR A 660 -3.82 19.89 1.94
CA THR A 660 -5.21 20.25 2.28
C THR A 660 -6.24 19.68 1.31
N THR A 661 -5.81 18.95 0.29
CA THR A 661 -6.66 18.44 -0.80
C THR A 661 -6.53 16.94 -1.00
N GLU A 662 -5.54 16.27 -0.36
CA GLU A 662 -5.23 14.86 -0.57
C GLU A 662 -5.41 14.02 0.68
N GLY A 663 -5.51 12.69 0.46
CA GLY A 663 -5.69 11.67 1.49
C GLY A 663 -4.79 10.46 1.28
N HIS A 664 -5.21 9.31 1.84
CA HIS A 664 -4.41 8.08 1.91
C HIS A 664 -4.50 7.23 0.65
N SER A 665 -5.64 7.31 -0.07
CA SER A 665 -5.96 6.40 -1.17
C SER A 665 -5.35 6.83 -2.50
N GLU A 666 -5.33 5.89 -3.43
CA GLU A 666 -4.95 6.10 -4.83
C GLU A 666 -5.82 7.17 -5.52
N GLY A 667 -5.39 7.57 -6.71
CA GLY A 667 -6.12 8.55 -7.55
C GLY A 667 -5.57 9.96 -7.45
N ARG A 668 -4.35 10.11 -6.90
CA ARG A 668 -3.60 11.38 -6.95
C ARG A 668 -3.19 11.71 -8.38
N PRO A 669 -3.28 12.97 -8.82
CA PRO A 669 -2.73 13.40 -10.10
C PRO A 669 -1.25 13.05 -10.22
N VAL A 670 -0.80 12.58 -11.40
CA VAL A 670 0.63 12.26 -11.58
C VAL A 670 1.52 13.49 -11.43
N SER A 671 1.03 14.67 -11.81
CA SER A 671 1.73 15.93 -11.60
C SER A 671 1.98 16.22 -10.12
N LYS A 672 1.02 15.90 -9.25
CA LYS A 672 1.14 16.06 -7.80
C LYS A 672 2.11 15.03 -7.20
N GLN A 673 2.04 13.78 -7.65
CA GLN A 673 3.00 12.75 -7.23
C GLN A 673 4.45 13.17 -7.57
N ILE A 674 4.69 13.69 -8.79
CA ILE A 674 6.00 14.22 -9.19
C ILE A 674 6.45 15.38 -8.30
N GLU A 675 5.53 16.27 -7.90
CA GLU A 675 5.84 17.37 -6.99
C GLU A 675 6.32 16.85 -5.63
N ASP A 676 5.56 15.93 -5.03
CA ASP A 676 5.84 15.38 -3.70
C ASP A 676 7.13 14.55 -3.70
N ASP A 677 7.29 13.61 -4.65
CA ASP A 677 8.51 12.79 -4.79
C ASP A 677 9.74 13.68 -5.05
N SER A 678 9.57 14.82 -5.73
CA SER A 678 10.66 15.80 -5.95
C SER A 678 11.08 16.48 -4.66
N ASP A 679 10.13 16.84 -3.82
CA ASP A 679 10.39 17.43 -2.51
C ASP A 679 11.10 16.44 -1.59
N GLU A 680 10.61 15.19 -1.54
CA GLU A 680 11.20 14.12 -0.75
C GLU A 680 12.63 13.81 -1.17
N LEU A 681 12.86 13.50 -2.43
CA LEU A 681 14.19 13.19 -2.96
C LEU A 681 15.16 14.35 -2.80
N SER A 682 14.71 15.60 -3.05
CA SER A 682 15.54 16.78 -2.87
C SER A 682 15.90 17.01 -1.41
N PHE A 683 14.94 16.80 -0.49
CA PHE A 683 15.18 16.86 0.94
C PHE A 683 16.24 15.83 1.38
N LEU A 684 16.09 14.58 0.95
CA LEU A 684 17.02 13.51 1.28
C LEU A 684 18.42 13.78 0.74
N LEU A 685 18.54 14.12 -0.55
CA LEU A 685 19.82 14.43 -1.18
C LEU A 685 20.54 15.62 -0.49
N TRP A 686 19.78 16.68 -0.17
CA TRP A 686 20.29 17.81 0.58
C TRP A 686 20.86 17.40 1.94
N GLN A 687 20.09 16.60 2.71
CA GLN A 687 20.50 16.16 4.03
C GLN A 687 21.71 15.23 4.01
N LEU A 688 21.83 14.38 2.99
CA LEU A 688 22.98 13.49 2.81
C LEU A 688 24.18 14.19 2.18
N GLY A 689 24.09 15.48 1.79
CA GLY A 689 25.16 16.22 1.13
C GLY A 689 25.51 15.64 -0.25
N VAL A 690 24.55 15.07 -0.94
CA VAL A 690 24.67 14.58 -2.32
C VAL A 690 24.38 15.73 -3.28
N LYS A 691 25.19 15.87 -4.30
CA LYS A 691 24.92 16.88 -5.36
C LYS A 691 23.67 16.44 -6.14
N PRO A 692 22.72 17.33 -6.37
CA PRO A 692 21.49 17.04 -7.06
C PRO A 692 21.67 16.71 -8.54
#